data_f19d50a7175b57eaa218cf08b3c22ac2
#
_entry.id   f19d50a7175b57eaa218cf08b3c22ac2
#
_cell.length_a   1.000
_cell.length_b   1.000
_cell.length_c   1.000
_cell.angle_alpha   90.00
_cell.angle_beta   90.00
_cell.angle_gamma   90.00
#
_symmetry.space_group_name_H-M   'P 1'
#
loop_
_entity.id
_entity.type
_entity.pdbx_description
1 polymer ?
#
loop_
_entity_poly.entity_id
_entity_poly.type
_entity_poly.pdbx_seq_one_letter_code
_entity_poly.pdbx_strand_id
1 'polypeptide(L)'
;MAGSQGKFAEKPAWRDGIRAQFNMINNEKCEQFSRVDVSVQYLLFLILFPLITALFMLAVRRDTERGWIVKLSALAIGVVTALALVTLYDKGVVYFGFDAAPVNLLMFILEMAMAALLLWYAVKYRKSLALCLVLVQTALIVWFELTCSRASDIANPLFCDPFSLIMALIIGIIGSLICVYSLGYMRHFYEHHVEIPNRTNTFFLIIFVFISAMFGLVFSNSLIWVYFFWEVTTLCSFLLIGFTKTEEATNNAFTALWMNVLGGIAFIAALIWLAAQPVPMLGLDQVLTAGKALVLIPAALIGFAGLTKAAQMPFSSWLLGAMVAPTPVSALLHSSTMVKAGVYILVRLAPVYAFTTTGFALSLVGAITFLVASALAISQTNAKRVLAYSTISNLGLVVACAGIGTYEAIWAAVLLIIFHAIAKSLLFLSVGTVEHRIRSREIEDMNGLITRTPRLAAMMVIGIAGMFLAPFGMLISKWAAIQAFISAPLGFVLVIILAFGSAFTVFFWAKWMGKLITVTPDTKNVEGPVDRNEWIALVCLAGLTTVTCFIYPVISKILIEPFLSTYYGSIARLSQDNILIMMMMLFLIVILPLSILLPHRRNRQLPPYMGGVVTSSDMHFTNALGGRTSVTLGNYYLDGWFGEAKLKMAGVYVCGVFIAAMLVTALFGGMAL
;
A
#
# COMPACT_ATOMS: atom_id res chain seq x y z
N MET A 1 83.42 -11.93 -48.27
CA MET A 1 82.10 -11.97 -48.89
C MET A 1 81.15 -12.58 -47.86
N ALA A 2 80.51 -11.84 -47.20
CA ALA A 2 79.16 -11.30 -47.35
C ALA A 2 78.10 -12.24 -46.82
N GLY A 3 77.27 -11.78 -45.92
CA GLY A 3 75.93 -12.28 -45.74
C GLY A 3 75.47 -12.36 -44.28
N SER A 4 75.20 -11.21 -43.65
CA SER A 4 74.46 -11.18 -42.36
C SER A 4 72.94 -11.30 -42.62
N GLN A 5 72.34 -12.41 -42.13
CA GLN A 5 70.86 -12.53 -42.06
C GLN A 5 70.38 -11.96 -40.72
N GLY A 6 69.44 -10.99 -40.84
CA GLY A 6 68.79 -10.40 -39.69
C GLY A 6 67.87 -11.38 -38.97
N LYS A 7 68.01 -11.50 -37.67
CA LYS A 7 67.07 -12.17 -36.78
C LYS A 7 65.84 -11.27 -36.58
N PHE A 8 64.67 -11.74 -37.03
CA PHE A 8 63.35 -11.24 -36.64
C PHE A 8 63.20 -11.47 -35.12
N ALA A 9 63.03 -10.41 -34.36
CA ALA A 9 62.70 -10.47 -32.94
C ALA A 9 61.21 -10.91 -32.83
N GLU A 10 60.98 -12.11 -32.38
CA GLU A 10 59.63 -12.54 -31.94
C GLU A 10 59.17 -11.65 -30.78
N LYS A 11 57.99 -11.05 -30.96
CA LYS A 11 57.30 -10.27 -29.88
C LYS A 11 56.91 -11.25 -28.79
N PRO A 12 57.19 -11.01 -27.52
CA PRO A 12 56.91 -11.92 -26.44
C PRO A 12 55.40 -12.09 -26.22
N ALA A 13 54.90 -13.32 -26.27
CA ALA A 13 53.50 -13.75 -26.16
C ALA A 13 52.74 -13.21 -24.92
N TRP A 14 53.47 -12.79 -23.86
CA TRP A 14 52.86 -12.17 -22.67
C TRP A 14 52.26 -10.79 -22.93
N ARG A 15 52.70 -10.03 -23.94
CA ARG A 15 52.12 -8.72 -24.31
C ARG A 15 50.73 -8.83 -24.90
N ASP A 16 50.43 -9.87 -25.64
CA ASP A 16 49.11 -10.11 -26.24
C ASP A 16 48.14 -10.64 -25.20
N GLY A 17 48.59 -11.44 -24.24
CA GLY A 17 47.80 -11.87 -23.09
C GLY A 17 47.38 -10.71 -22.17
N ILE A 18 48.30 -9.78 -21.86
CA ILE A 18 47.99 -8.56 -21.06
C ILE A 18 47.04 -7.63 -21.82
N ARG A 19 47.18 -7.49 -23.14
CA ARG A 19 46.31 -6.68 -23.97
C ARG A 19 44.91 -7.27 -24.07
N ALA A 20 44.78 -8.59 -24.17
CA ALA A 20 43.51 -9.30 -24.15
C ALA A 20 42.81 -9.16 -22.79
N GLN A 21 43.54 -9.29 -21.68
CA GLN A 21 43.03 -9.10 -20.35
C GLN A 21 42.62 -7.64 -20.08
N PHE A 22 43.38 -6.66 -20.54
CA PHE A 22 43.06 -5.23 -20.43
C PHE A 22 41.85 -4.85 -21.28
N ASN A 23 41.68 -5.45 -22.48
CA ASN A 23 40.51 -5.25 -23.32
C ASN A 23 39.25 -5.93 -22.74
N MET A 24 39.38 -7.12 -22.10
CA MET A 24 38.27 -7.76 -21.41
C MET A 24 37.81 -6.92 -20.21
N ILE A 25 38.74 -6.45 -19.37
CA ILE A 25 38.42 -5.60 -18.21
C ILE A 25 37.82 -4.24 -18.64
N ASN A 26 38.31 -3.67 -19.75
CA ASN A 26 37.72 -2.41 -20.28
C ASN A 26 36.36 -2.64 -20.94
N ASN A 27 36.14 -3.78 -21.63
CA ASN A 27 34.85 -4.13 -22.18
C ASN A 27 33.82 -4.44 -21.08
N GLU A 28 34.20 -5.19 -20.04
CA GLU A 28 33.32 -5.42 -18.89
C GLU A 28 32.98 -4.12 -18.15
N LYS A 29 33.96 -3.23 -17.95
CA LYS A 29 33.71 -1.88 -17.37
C LYS A 29 32.83 -1.01 -18.29
N CYS A 30 33.06 -1.01 -19.60
CA CYS A 30 32.21 -0.26 -20.54
C CYS A 30 30.79 -0.84 -20.62
N GLU A 31 30.62 -2.16 -20.60
CA GLU A 31 29.29 -2.79 -20.53
C GLU A 31 28.61 -2.51 -19.18
N GLN A 32 29.36 -2.54 -18.09
CA GLN A 32 28.84 -2.21 -16.77
C GLN A 32 28.44 -0.73 -16.67
N PHE A 33 29.24 0.19 -17.23
CA PHE A 33 28.90 1.63 -17.31
C PHE A 33 27.69 1.88 -18.22
N SER A 34 27.58 1.25 -19.38
CA SER A 34 26.43 1.41 -20.26
C SER A 34 25.14 0.81 -19.68
N ARG A 35 25.23 -0.30 -18.93
CA ARG A 35 24.10 -0.92 -18.24
C ARG A 35 23.63 -0.11 -17.02
N VAL A 36 24.53 0.56 -16.32
CA VAL A 36 24.19 1.48 -15.21
C VAL A 36 23.42 2.69 -15.74
N ASP A 37 23.85 3.28 -16.86
CA ASP A 37 23.16 4.42 -17.46
C ASP A 37 21.71 4.09 -17.89
N VAL A 38 21.46 2.94 -18.49
CA VAL A 38 20.09 2.51 -18.86
C VAL A 38 19.22 2.27 -17.62
N SER A 39 19.80 1.78 -16.53
CA SER A 39 19.06 1.51 -15.28
C SER A 39 18.59 2.80 -14.60
N VAL A 40 19.41 3.85 -14.58
CA VAL A 40 19.02 5.19 -14.10
C VAL A 40 17.87 5.78 -14.91
N GLN A 41 17.89 5.59 -16.23
CA GLN A 41 16.85 6.10 -17.11
C GLN A 41 15.48 5.55 -16.78
N TYR A 42 15.35 4.25 -16.38
CA TYR A 42 14.06 3.69 -15.93
C TYR A 42 13.55 4.38 -14.67
N LEU A 43 14.39 4.59 -13.66
CA LEU A 43 13.99 5.26 -12.42
C LEU A 43 13.57 6.71 -12.68
N LEU A 44 14.39 7.46 -13.41
CA LEU A 44 14.08 8.83 -13.77
C LEU A 44 12.81 8.92 -14.61
N PHE A 45 12.60 8.00 -15.56
CA PHE A 45 11.36 7.94 -16.32
C PHE A 45 10.16 7.72 -15.40
N LEU A 46 10.21 6.75 -14.50
CA LEU A 46 9.10 6.44 -13.59
C LEU A 46 8.78 7.61 -12.64
N ILE A 47 9.78 8.41 -12.26
CA ILE A 47 9.58 9.60 -11.42
C ILE A 47 9.07 10.78 -12.25
N LEU A 48 9.71 11.10 -13.37
CA LEU A 48 9.45 12.32 -14.11
C LEU A 48 8.29 12.21 -15.11
N PHE A 49 8.11 11.08 -15.77
CA PHE A 49 7.09 10.92 -16.80
C PHE A 49 5.65 11.09 -16.28
N PRO A 50 5.26 10.55 -15.11
CA PRO A 50 3.95 10.85 -14.55
C PRO A 50 3.79 12.35 -14.22
N LEU A 51 4.85 13.04 -13.78
CA LEU A 51 4.82 14.47 -13.51
C LEU A 51 4.60 15.27 -14.82
N ILE A 52 5.29 14.89 -15.89
CA ILE A 52 5.09 15.48 -17.24
C ILE A 52 3.65 15.25 -17.70
N THR A 53 3.14 14.04 -17.54
CA THR A 53 1.74 13.71 -17.84
C THR A 53 0.78 14.57 -17.03
N ALA A 54 1.05 14.79 -15.75
CA ALA A 54 0.24 15.66 -14.90
C ALA A 54 0.16 17.09 -15.45
N LEU A 55 1.28 17.65 -15.87
CA LEU A 55 1.33 18.99 -16.48
C LEU A 55 0.54 19.05 -17.80
N PHE A 56 0.63 18.03 -18.64
CA PHE A 56 -0.17 17.95 -19.85
C PHE A 56 -1.67 17.96 -19.59
N MET A 57 -2.13 17.38 -18.45
CA MET A 57 -3.55 17.40 -18.08
C MET A 57 -4.10 18.81 -17.93
N LEU A 58 -3.30 19.82 -17.62
CA LEU A 58 -3.75 21.21 -17.53
C LEU A 58 -4.13 21.80 -18.90
N ALA A 59 -3.46 21.38 -19.97
CA ALA A 59 -3.66 21.89 -21.32
C ALA A 59 -4.79 21.18 -22.07
N VAL A 60 -5.18 19.97 -21.66
CA VAL A 60 -6.17 19.13 -22.37
C VAL A 60 -7.58 19.63 -22.10
N ARG A 61 -8.33 19.91 -23.17
CA ARG A 61 -9.73 20.38 -23.08
C ARG A 61 -10.77 19.33 -23.43
N ARG A 62 -10.41 18.37 -24.32
CA ARG A 62 -11.35 17.37 -24.84
C ARG A 62 -11.24 16.05 -24.08
N ASP A 63 -12.38 15.44 -23.77
CA ASP A 63 -12.45 14.15 -23.05
C ASP A 63 -11.78 12.99 -23.82
N THR A 64 -11.87 13.02 -25.15
CA THR A 64 -11.22 12.01 -26.01
C THR A 64 -9.70 12.07 -25.94
N GLU A 65 -9.12 13.28 -26.01
CA GLU A 65 -7.68 13.51 -25.91
C GLU A 65 -7.17 13.08 -24.52
N ARG A 66 -7.86 13.51 -23.46
CA ARG A 66 -7.57 13.09 -22.08
C ARG A 66 -7.58 11.56 -21.94
N GLY A 67 -8.60 10.91 -22.52
CA GLY A 67 -8.71 9.46 -22.49
C GLY A 67 -7.52 8.75 -23.13
N TRP A 68 -7.03 9.24 -24.27
CA TRP A 68 -5.86 8.68 -24.92
C TRP A 68 -4.57 8.94 -24.14
N ILE A 69 -4.35 10.17 -23.64
CA ILE A 69 -3.16 10.50 -22.85
C ILE A 69 -3.09 9.62 -21.61
N VAL A 70 -4.18 9.49 -20.85
CA VAL A 70 -4.22 8.66 -19.63
C VAL A 70 -3.90 7.20 -19.95
N LYS A 71 -4.49 6.62 -21.01
CA LYS A 71 -4.25 5.22 -21.40
C LYS A 71 -2.82 4.97 -21.85
N LEU A 72 -2.29 5.87 -22.71
CA LEU A 72 -0.91 5.75 -23.19
C LEU A 72 0.09 5.92 -22.04
N SER A 73 -0.14 6.89 -21.15
CA SER A 73 0.71 7.09 -19.99
C SER A 73 0.64 5.90 -19.01
N ALA A 74 -0.55 5.37 -18.75
CA ALA A 74 -0.74 4.18 -17.94
C ALA A 74 0.00 2.95 -18.52
N LEU A 75 -0.10 2.77 -19.84
CA LEU A 75 0.62 1.70 -20.55
C LEU A 75 2.13 1.89 -20.46
N ALA A 76 2.63 3.10 -20.72
CA ALA A 76 4.05 3.42 -20.67
C ALA A 76 4.63 3.19 -19.27
N ILE A 77 3.95 3.66 -18.22
CA ILE A 77 4.36 3.43 -16.82
C ILE A 77 4.41 1.93 -16.52
N GLY A 78 3.36 1.19 -16.89
CA GLY A 78 3.30 -0.27 -16.67
C GLY A 78 4.42 -1.03 -17.40
N VAL A 79 4.67 -0.70 -18.67
CA VAL A 79 5.73 -1.33 -19.48
C VAL A 79 7.10 -1.01 -18.92
N VAL A 80 7.41 0.26 -18.63
CA VAL A 80 8.72 0.65 -18.08
C VAL A 80 8.94 0.04 -16.70
N THR A 81 7.90 -0.08 -15.88
CA THR A 81 8.01 -0.77 -14.58
C THR A 81 8.34 -2.27 -14.76
N ALA A 82 7.71 -2.93 -15.73
CA ALA A 82 8.00 -4.33 -16.05
C ALA A 82 9.43 -4.50 -16.63
N LEU A 83 9.88 -3.58 -17.49
CA LEU A 83 11.25 -3.57 -18.00
C LEU A 83 12.28 -3.34 -16.89
N ALA A 84 12.01 -2.42 -15.96
CA ALA A 84 12.86 -2.21 -14.79
C ALA A 84 12.98 -3.49 -13.94
N LEU A 85 11.88 -4.22 -13.74
CA LEU A 85 11.94 -5.52 -13.07
C LEU A 85 12.87 -6.48 -13.80
N VAL A 86 12.66 -6.72 -15.10
CA VAL A 86 13.44 -7.69 -15.88
C VAL A 86 14.93 -7.35 -15.92
N THR A 87 15.27 -6.06 -15.91
CA THR A 87 16.66 -5.60 -16.01
C THR A 87 17.40 -5.49 -14.69
N LEU A 88 16.68 -5.39 -13.56
CA LEU A 88 17.27 -5.07 -12.26
C LEU A 88 17.08 -6.15 -11.19
N TYR A 89 16.21 -7.15 -11.41
CA TYR A 89 15.85 -8.13 -10.36
C TYR A 89 17.03 -8.94 -9.83
N ASP A 90 18.04 -9.21 -10.66
CA ASP A 90 19.22 -10.03 -10.36
C ASP A 90 20.44 -9.22 -9.90
N LYS A 91 20.36 -7.88 -9.97
CA LYS A 91 21.51 -7.01 -9.66
C LYS A 91 21.68 -6.69 -8.16
N GLY A 92 20.75 -7.16 -7.31
CA GLY A 92 20.76 -6.84 -5.88
C GLY A 92 20.45 -5.36 -5.63
N VAL A 93 21.27 -4.71 -4.80
CA VAL A 93 21.12 -3.26 -4.51
C VAL A 93 21.98 -2.45 -5.47
N VAL A 94 21.38 -1.58 -6.24
CA VAL A 94 22.05 -0.68 -7.17
C VAL A 94 21.87 0.75 -6.71
N TYR A 95 22.97 1.46 -6.52
CA TYR A 95 23.01 2.87 -6.12
C TYR A 95 23.35 3.76 -7.33
N PHE A 96 22.73 4.93 -7.37
CA PHE A 96 22.92 5.90 -8.44
C PHE A 96 23.38 7.23 -7.87
N GLY A 97 24.64 7.59 -8.21
CA GLY A 97 25.28 8.83 -7.80
C GLY A 97 25.19 9.92 -8.87
N PHE A 98 24.85 11.12 -8.46
CA PHE A 98 24.92 12.35 -9.24
C PHE A 98 24.92 13.56 -8.31
N ASP A 99 25.30 14.73 -8.84
CA ASP A 99 25.24 15.97 -8.08
C ASP A 99 23.79 16.32 -7.71
N ALA A 100 23.45 16.16 -6.44
CA ALA A 100 22.10 16.36 -5.93
C ALA A 100 21.80 17.82 -5.53
N ALA A 101 22.81 18.70 -5.43
CA ALA A 101 22.64 20.04 -4.92
C ALA A 101 21.58 20.88 -5.67
N PRO A 102 21.52 20.89 -7.02
CA PRO A 102 20.47 21.63 -7.74
C PRO A 102 19.07 21.06 -7.48
N VAL A 103 18.98 19.73 -7.34
CA VAL A 103 17.71 19.05 -7.08
C VAL A 103 17.23 19.31 -5.66
N ASN A 104 18.14 19.29 -4.68
CA ASN A 104 17.86 19.64 -3.28
C ASN A 104 17.28 21.06 -3.17
N LEU A 105 17.90 22.03 -3.85
CA LEU A 105 17.41 23.41 -3.87
C LEU A 105 16.01 23.51 -4.50
N LEU A 106 15.77 22.82 -5.62
CA LEU A 106 14.45 22.77 -6.26
C LEU A 106 13.41 22.16 -5.33
N MET A 107 13.72 21.04 -4.68
CA MET A 107 12.84 20.39 -3.71
C MET A 107 12.50 21.32 -2.56
N PHE A 108 13.47 22.03 -1.99
CA PHE A 108 13.24 23.01 -0.92
C PHE A 108 12.30 24.14 -1.37
N ILE A 109 12.50 24.70 -2.58
CA ILE A 109 11.62 25.75 -3.12
C ILE A 109 10.19 25.21 -3.27
N LEU A 110 10.02 23.99 -3.82
CA LEU A 110 8.71 23.36 -3.97
C LEU A 110 8.07 23.07 -2.62
N GLU A 111 8.84 22.68 -1.61
CA GLU A 111 8.37 22.43 -0.25
C GLU A 111 7.86 23.70 0.41
N MET A 112 8.55 24.81 0.25
CA MET A 112 8.07 26.13 0.71
C MET A 112 6.80 26.57 -0.01
N ALA A 113 6.69 26.30 -1.32
CA ALA A 113 5.45 26.57 -2.07
C ALA A 113 4.28 25.70 -1.58
N MET A 114 4.52 24.42 -1.29
CA MET A 114 3.51 23.52 -0.70
C MET A 114 3.09 24.00 0.69
N ALA A 115 4.02 24.38 1.55
CA ALA A 115 3.74 24.94 2.88
C ALA A 115 2.88 26.21 2.77
N ALA A 116 3.26 27.15 1.88
CA ALA A 116 2.47 28.37 1.65
C ALA A 116 1.05 28.05 1.18
N LEU A 117 0.88 27.07 0.29
CA LEU A 117 -0.43 26.63 -0.17
C LEU A 117 -1.27 26.04 0.96
N LEU A 118 -0.68 25.18 1.80
CA LEU A 118 -1.38 24.57 2.95
C LEU A 118 -1.75 25.62 4.00
N LEU A 119 -0.86 26.59 4.29
CA LEU A 119 -1.14 27.71 5.19
C LEU A 119 -2.29 28.57 4.66
N TRP A 120 -2.30 28.87 3.35
CA TRP A 120 -3.41 29.60 2.72
C TRP A 120 -4.74 28.86 2.87
N TYR A 121 -4.78 27.53 2.65
CA TYR A 121 -5.99 26.73 2.88
C TYR A 121 -6.40 26.74 4.36
N ALA A 122 -5.45 26.59 5.30
CA ALA A 122 -5.73 26.57 6.74
C ALA A 122 -6.35 27.90 7.21
N VAL A 123 -5.82 29.02 6.74
CA VAL A 123 -6.37 30.37 7.02
C VAL A 123 -7.76 30.53 6.39
N LYS A 124 -7.90 30.20 5.09
CA LYS A 124 -9.16 30.31 4.35
C LYS A 124 -10.30 29.54 5.01
N TYR A 125 -10.05 28.34 5.49
CA TYR A 125 -11.06 27.48 6.14
C TYR A 125 -11.06 27.58 7.67
N ARG A 126 -10.29 28.53 8.25
CA ARG A 126 -10.19 28.81 9.70
C ARG A 126 -9.85 27.56 10.53
N LYS A 127 -8.90 26.73 10.09
CA LYS A 127 -8.46 25.50 10.76
C LYS A 127 -7.20 25.76 11.58
N SER A 128 -7.35 26.24 12.81
CA SER A 128 -6.25 26.68 13.68
C SER A 128 -5.23 25.58 14.00
N LEU A 129 -5.68 24.34 14.26
CA LEU A 129 -4.78 23.21 14.54
C LEU A 129 -3.87 22.92 13.34
N ALA A 130 -4.45 22.82 12.13
CA ALA A 130 -3.67 22.59 10.92
C ALA A 130 -2.70 23.75 10.65
N LEU A 131 -3.16 25.00 10.86
CA LEU A 131 -2.31 26.20 10.72
C LEU A 131 -1.10 26.12 11.66
N CYS A 132 -1.31 25.83 12.95
CA CYS A 132 -0.24 25.74 13.93
C CYS A 132 0.77 24.62 13.56
N LEU A 133 0.29 23.43 13.23
CA LEU A 133 1.17 22.31 12.91
C LEU A 133 1.99 22.55 11.62
N VAL A 134 1.38 23.10 10.57
CA VAL A 134 2.08 23.44 9.33
C VAL A 134 3.13 24.53 9.58
N LEU A 135 2.83 25.53 10.42
CA LEU A 135 3.84 26.55 10.82
C LEU A 135 5.01 25.93 11.57
N VAL A 136 4.75 25.04 12.53
CA VAL A 136 5.82 24.35 13.27
C VAL A 136 6.68 23.50 12.33
N GLN A 137 6.04 22.73 11.44
CA GLN A 137 6.74 21.91 10.45
C GLN A 137 7.61 22.79 9.53
N THR A 138 7.04 23.87 8.99
CA THR A 138 7.77 24.79 8.11
C THR A 138 8.97 25.43 8.82
N ALA A 139 8.80 25.85 10.08
CA ALA A 139 9.90 26.39 10.88
C ALA A 139 11.04 25.39 11.08
N LEU A 140 10.72 24.11 11.34
CA LEU A 140 11.71 23.05 11.48
C LEU A 140 12.44 22.75 10.15
N ILE A 141 11.73 22.78 9.02
CA ILE A 141 12.33 22.60 7.68
C ILE A 141 13.31 23.74 7.39
N VAL A 142 12.88 24.99 7.59
CA VAL A 142 13.74 26.17 7.38
C VAL A 142 14.96 26.11 8.30
N TRP A 143 14.76 25.76 9.57
CA TRP A 143 15.86 25.60 10.50
C TRP A 143 16.86 24.51 10.08
N PHE A 144 16.35 23.34 9.62
CA PHE A 144 17.17 22.25 9.08
C PHE A 144 18.01 22.73 7.89
N GLU A 145 17.40 23.42 6.92
CA GLU A 145 18.09 23.90 5.73
C GLU A 145 19.18 24.90 6.08
N LEU A 146 18.90 25.85 6.99
CA LEU A 146 19.86 26.88 7.40
C LEU A 146 21.04 26.33 8.22
N THR A 147 20.84 25.29 9.01
CA THR A 147 21.86 24.76 9.94
C THR A 147 22.56 23.51 9.43
N CYS A 148 21.86 22.67 8.66
CA CYS A 148 22.32 21.33 8.27
C CYS A 148 22.54 21.18 6.76
N SER A 149 22.45 22.25 5.96
CA SER A 149 22.51 22.16 4.48
C SER A 149 23.81 21.52 3.96
N ARG A 150 24.94 21.72 4.68
CA ARG A 150 26.24 21.07 4.33
C ARG A 150 26.25 19.56 4.55
N ALA A 151 25.31 19.02 5.37
CA ALA A 151 25.17 17.58 5.62
C ALA A 151 24.29 16.90 4.57
N SER A 152 23.65 17.67 3.69
CA SER A 152 22.67 17.17 2.72
C SER A 152 23.28 16.50 1.47
N ASP A 153 24.59 16.63 1.25
CA ASP A 153 25.27 16.05 0.09
C ASP A 153 25.52 14.56 0.28
N ILE A 154 24.56 13.78 -0.23
CA ILE A 154 24.65 12.31 -0.26
C ILE A 154 25.13 11.89 -1.64
N ALA A 155 26.22 11.12 -1.70
CA ALA A 155 26.85 10.69 -2.93
C ALA A 155 25.89 9.90 -3.85
N ASN A 156 24.98 9.11 -3.26
CA ASN A 156 24.02 8.27 -3.97
C ASN A 156 22.59 8.60 -3.53
N PRO A 157 21.93 9.62 -4.09
CA PRO A 157 20.59 10.02 -3.66
C PRO A 157 19.49 9.03 -4.06
N LEU A 158 19.70 8.24 -5.10
CA LEU A 158 18.76 7.22 -5.57
C LEU A 158 19.35 5.82 -5.43
N PHE A 159 18.46 4.84 -5.23
CA PHE A 159 18.81 3.42 -5.24
C PHE A 159 17.65 2.58 -5.77
N CYS A 160 17.95 1.36 -6.14
CA CYS A 160 16.95 0.35 -6.49
C CYS A 160 17.39 -0.99 -5.92
N ASP A 161 16.49 -1.66 -5.24
CA ASP A 161 16.67 -3.03 -4.74
C ASP A 161 15.40 -3.85 -4.98
N PRO A 162 15.38 -5.16 -4.72
CA PRO A 162 14.22 -5.99 -4.97
C PRO A 162 12.94 -5.53 -4.25
N PHE A 163 13.02 -4.94 -3.05
CA PHE A 163 11.84 -4.41 -2.36
C PHE A 163 11.33 -3.11 -3.01
N SER A 164 12.22 -2.23 -3.46
CA SER A 164 11.85 -1.07 -4.26
C SER A 164 11.15 -1.47 -5.55
N LEU A 165 11.62 -2.56 -6.22
CA LEU A 165 10.96 -3.11 -7.42
C LEU A 165 9.57 -3.66 -7.12
N ILE A 166 9.37 -4.36 -5.99
CA ILE A 166 8.03 -4.82 -5.57
C ILE A 166 7.09 -3.63 -5.41
N MET A 167 7.56 -2.58 -4.72
CA MET A 167 6.75 -1.36 -4.52
C MET A 167 6.49 -0.64 -5.84
N ALA A 168 7.48 -0.57 -6.72
CA ALA A 168 7.33 0.03 -8.05
C ALA A 168 6.30 -0.73 -8.90
N LEU A 169 6.27 -2.06 -8.85
CA LEU A 169 5.24 -2.88 -9.52
C LEU A 169 3.84 -2.57 -8.99
N ILE A 170 3.69 -2.44 -7.67
CA ILE A 170 2.41 -2.08 -7.06
C ILE A 170 1.96 -0.69 -7.53
N ILE A 171 2.84 0.30 -7.50
CA ILE A 171 2.54 1.67 -7.91
C ILE A 171 2.28 1.73 -9.42
N GLY A 172 3.17 1.15 -10.23
CA GLY A 172 3.14 1.24 -11.68
C GLY A 172 1.98 0.46 -12.31
N ILE A 173 1.72 -0.77 -11.88
CA ILE A 173 0.66 -1.60 -12.48
C ILE A 173 -0.71 -1.22 -11.89
N ILE A 174 -0.85 -1.26 -10.56
CA ILE A 174 -2.14 -1.01 -9.93
C ILE A 174 -2.53 0.46 -10.06
N GLY A 175 -1.60 1.40 -9.85
CA GLY A 175 -1.85 2.83 -10.03
C GLY A 175 -2.29 3.17 -11.46
N SER A 176 -1.64 2.58 -12.46
CA SER A 176 -2.02 2.74 -13.87
C SER A 176 -3.42 2.20 -14.18
N LEU A 177 -3.79 1.03 -13.64
CA LEU A 177 -5.14 0.46 -13.79
C LEU A 177 -6.19 1.35 -13.12
N ILE A 178 -5.89 1.95 -11.97
CA ILE A 178 -6.77 2.91 -11.29
C ILE A 178 -6.96 4.17 -12.16
N CYS A 179 -5.90 4.68 -12.82
CA CYS A 179 -6.02 5.80 -13.75
C CYS A 179 -6.95 5.47 -14.92
N VAL A 180 -6.82 4.29 -15.52
CA VAL A 180 -7.70 3.84 -16.62
C VAL A 180 -9.14 3.71 -16.14
N TYR A 181 -9.37 3.09 -14.98
CA TYR A 181 -10.69 2.99 -14.36
C TYR A 181 -11.33 4.35 -14.14
N SER A 182 -10.54 5.33 -13.68
CA SER A 182 -11.01 6.68 -13.37
C SER A 182 -11.64 7.40 -14.56
N LEU A 183 -11.28 7.03 -15.79
CA LEU A 183 -11.89 7.62 -17.01
C LEU A 183 -13.40 7.32 -17.10
N GLY A 184 -13.80 6.08 -16.86
CA GLY A 184 -15.21 5.68 -16.85
C GLY A 184 -15.92 6.22 -15.62
N TYR A 185 -15.32 6.02 -14.45
CA TYR A 185 -15.90 6.41 -13.16
C TYR A 185 -16.22 7.91 -13.07
N MET A 186 -15.27 8.80 -13.46
CA MET A 186 -15.46 10.25 -13.36
C MET A 186 -16.54 10.77 -14.29
N ARG A 187 -16.79 10.10 -15.44
CA ARG A 187 -17.91 10.43 -16.32
C ARG A 187 -19.24 10.23 -15.61
N HIS A 188 -19.45 9.02 -15.06
CA HIS A 188 -20.67 8.69 -14.30
C HIS A 188 -20.79 9.50 -13.00
N PHE A 189 -19.67 9.83 -12.36
CA PHE A 189 -19.66 10.65 -11.15
C PHE A 189 -20.32 12.02 -11.38
N TYR A 190 -19.97 12.72 -12.47
CA TYR A 190 -20.57 14.03 -12.79
C TYR A 190 -22.00 13.93 -13.35
N GLU A 191 -22.41 12.79 -13.92
CA GLU A 191 -23.82 12.54 -14.28
C GLU A 191 -24.72 12.48 -13.02
N HIS A 192 -24.18 12.01 -11.90
CA HIS A 192 -24.91 11.90 -10.64
C HIS A 192 -24.74 13.10 -9.69
N HIS A 193 -23.71 13.93 -9.91
CA HIS A 193 -23.39 15.10 -9.07
C HIS A 193 -23.30 16.35 -9.93
N VAL A 194 -24.43 16.75 -10.51
CA VAL A 194 -24.54 17.89 -11.45
C VAL A 194 -24.16 19.22 -10.78
N GLU A 195 -24.33 19.33 -9.46
CA GLU A 195 -23.98 20.49 -8.65
C GLU A 195 -22.48 20.72 -8.52
N ILE A 196 -21.65 19.71 -8.79
CA ILE A 196 -20.19 19.79 -8.66
C ILE A 196 -19.59 20.21 -10.00
N PRO A 197 -18.84 21.34 -10.08
CA PRO A 197 -18.19 21.76 -11.32
C PRO A 197 -17.21 20.69 -11.82
N ASN A 198 -17.17 20.45 -13.13
CA ASN A 198 -16.27 19.47 -13.72
C ASN A 198 -14.80 19.90 -13.56
N ARG A 199 -14.04 19.13 -12.75
CA ARG A 199 -12.62 19.34 -12.46
C ARG A 199 -11.79 18.08 -12.79
N THR A 200 -12.23 17.33 -13.79
CA THR A 200 -11.59 16.05 -14.16
C THR A 200 -10.10 16.24 -14.49
N ASN A 201 -9.70 17.35 -15.12
CA ASN A 201 -8.30 17.63 -15.40
C ASN A 201 -7.46 17.80 -14.13
N THR A 202 -7.98 18.55 -13.15
CA THR A 202 -7.33 18.70 -11.83
C THR A 202 -7.25 17.36 -11.09
N PHE A 203 -8.26 16.52 -11.22
CA PHE A 203 -8.27 15.18 -10.64
C PHE A 203 -7.12 14.33 -11.19
N PHE A 204 -6.97 14.25 -12.52
CA PHE A 204 -5.88 13.48 -13.14
C PHE A 204 -4.50 14.10 -12.88
N LEU A 205 -4.41 15.45 -12.88
CA LEU A 205 -3.17 16.12 -12.48
C LEU A 205 -2.69 15.64 -11.12
N ILE A 206 -3.56 15.70 -10.09
CA ILE A 206 -3.17 15.32 -8.74
C ILE A 206 -2.83 13.82 -8.65
N ILE A 207 -3.56 12.95 -9.34
CA ILE A 207 -3.27 11.51 -9.36
C ILE A 207 -1.89 11.23 -9.98
N PHE A 208 -1.53 11.84 -11.09
CA PHE A 208 -0.23 11.62 -11.72
C PHE A 208 0.93 12.22 -10.91
N VAL A 209 0.73 13.39 -10.29
CA VAL A 209 1.70 13.94 -9.29
C VAL A 209 1.89 12.96 -8.13
N PHE A 210 0.79 12.36 -7.66
CA PHE A 210 0.83 11.39 -6.58
C PHE A 210 1.63 10.13 -6.98
N ILE A 211 1.41 9.59 -8.17
CA ILE A 211 2.15 8.42 -8.68
C ILE A 211 3.64 8.75 -8.82
N SER A 212 3.98 9.92 -9.36
CA SER A 212 5.36 10.42 -9.44
C SER A 212 6.02 10.46 -8.06
N ALA A 213 5.35 11.08 -7.08
CA ALA A 213 5.86 11.19 -5.72
C ALA A 213 6.07 9.82 -5.07
N MET A 214 5.22 8.86 -5.34
CA MET A 214 5.37 7.50 -4.80
C MET A 214 6.58 6.77 -5.40
N PHE A 215 6.85 6.93 -6.70
CA PHE A 215 8.07 6.39 -7.31
C PHE A 215 9.31 7.07 -6.74
N GLY A 216 9.27 8.41 -6.61
CA GLY A 216 10.35 9.16 -5.98
C GLY A 216 10.65 8.68 -4.56
N LEU A 217 9.62 8.48 -3.74
CA LEU A 217 9.76 7.99 -2.36
C LEU A 217 10.42 6.60 -2.29
N VAL A 218 10.00 5.68 -3.17
CA VAL A 218 10.45 4.28 -3.14
C VAL A 218 11.88 4.12 -3.65
N PHE A 219 12.33 4.97 -4.58
CA PHE A 219 13.67 4.93 -5.14
C PHE A 219 14.68 5.87 -4.45
N SER A 220 14.26 6.64 -3.47
CA SER A 220 15.17 7.56 -2.74
C SER A 220 15.99 6.83 -1.66
N ASN A 221 17.31 6.93 -1.75
CA ASN A 221 18.24 6.59 -0.67
C ASN A 221 18.40 7.77 0.31
N SER A 222 18.33 9.00 -0.20
CA SER A 222 18.33 10.20 0.63
C SER A 222 17.06 10.31 1.45
N LEU A 223 17.17 10.33 2.77
CA LEU A 223 16.03 10.53 3.68
C LEU A 223 15.39 11.92 3.52
N ILE A 224 16.14 12.92 3.05
CA ILE A 224 15.61 14.25 2.71
C ILE A 224 14.66 14.12 1.53
N TRP A 225 15.03 13.35 0.50
CA TRP A 225 14.17 13.11 -0.66
C TRP A 225 12.95 12.26 -0.30
N VAL A 226 13.14 11.24 0.55
CA VAL A 226 12.00 10.46 1.10
C VAL A 226 11.04 11.41 1.80
N TYR A 227 11.52 12.35 2.62
CA TYR A 227 10.72 13.34 3.32
C TYR A 227 10.00 14.28 2.35
N PHE A 228 10.67 14.84 1.35
CA PHE A 228 10.05 15.67 0.32
C PHE A 228 8.89 14.96 -0.37
N PHE A 229 9.12 13.76 -0.91
CA PHE A 229 8.06 12.99 -1.57
C PHE A 229 6.95 12.57 -0.60
N TRP A 230 7.28 12.36 0.66
CA TRP A 230 6.31 12.12 1.73
C TRP A 230 5.35 13.29 1.88
N GLU A 231 5.83 14.52 1.88
CA GLU A 231 4.99 15.72 1.98
C GLU A 231 4.19 15.97 0.70
N VAL A 232 4.75 15.72 -0.48
CA VAL A 232 3.99 15.75 -1.74
C VAL A 232 2.79 14.80 -1.67
N THR A 233 2.96 13.57 -1.15
CA THR A 233 1.85 12.64 -0.99
C THR A 233 0.82 13.12 0.05
N THR A 234 1.23 13.84 1.09
CA THR A 234 0.34 14.47 2.08
C THR A 234 -0.51 15.55 1.42
N LEU A 235 0.09 16.44 0.64
CA LEU A 235 -0.63 17.48 -0.11
C LEU A 235 -1.62 16.87 -1.11
N CYS A 236 -1.18 15.91 -1.92
CA CYS A 236 -2.05 15.26 -2.91
C CYS A 236 -3.26 14.58 -2.25
N SER A 237 -3.05 13.91 -1.12
CA SER A 237 -4.14 13.27 -0.37
C SER A 237 -5.13 14.30 0.19
N PHE A 238 -4.65 15.41 0.74
CA PHE A 238 -5.48 16.52 1.21
C PHE A 238 -6.37 17.06 0.08
N LEU A 239 -5.79 17.31 -1.10
CA LEU A 239 -6.52 17.83 -2.25
C LEU A 239 -7.52 16.82 -2.83
N LEU A 240 -7.19 15.52 -2.84
CA LEU A 240 -8.06 14.46 -3.34
C LEU A 240 -9.22 14.15 -2.38
N ILE A 241 -8.99 14.14 -1.06
CA ILE A 241 -10.06 13.95 -0.06
C ILE A 241 -11.03 15.13 -0.09
N GLY A 242 -10.51 16.35 -0.18
CA GLY A 242 -11.30 17.58 -0.30
C GLY A 242 -11.82 17.89 -1.70
N PHE A 243 -11.76 16.93 -2.65
CA PHE A 243 -12.05 17.16 -4.06
C PHE A 243 -13.44 17.73 -4.33
N THR A 244 -14.47 17.22 -3.66
CA THR A 244 -15.87 17.65 -3.80
C THR A 244 -16.14 19.04 -3.21
N LYS A 245 -15.28 19.53 -2.30
CA LYS A 245 -15.39 20.78 -1.57
C LYS A 245 -16.66 20.92 -0.72
N THR A 246 -17.35 19.82 -0.42
CA THR A 246 -18.40 19.80 0.58
C THR A 246 -17.80 20.08 1.96
N GLU A 247 -18.61 20.51 2.92
CA GLU A 247 -18.15 20.76 4.28
C GLU A 247 -17.57 19.50 4.91
N GLU A 248 -18.22 18.35 4.72
CA GLU A 248 -17.77 17.05 5.19
C GLU A 248 -16.42 16.68 4.58
N ALA A 249 -16.26 16.78 3.25
CA ALA A 249 -15.02 16.48 2.55
C ALA A 249 -13.88 17.41 3.00
N THR A 250 -14.17 18.69 3.20
CA THR A 250 -13.20 19.68 3.67
C THR A 250 -12.74 19.35 5.10
N ASN A 251 -13.67 19.05 6.02
CA ASN A 251 -13.33 18.68 7.39
C ASN A 251 -12.49 17.40 7.45
N ASN A 252 -12.84 16.39 6.66
CA ASN A 252 -12.10 15.13 6.56
C ASN A 252 -10.72 15.31 5.92
N ALA A 253 -10.60 16.19 4.92
CA ALA A 253 -9.30 16.54 4.32
C ALA A 253 -8.37 17.18 5.37
N PHE A 254 -8.87 18.13 6.17
CA PHE A 254 -8.08 18.72 7.25
C PHE A 254 -7.75 17.74 8.37
N THR A 255 -8.64 16.77 8.65
CA THR A 255 -8.32 15.67 9.58
C THR A 255 -7.16 14.82 9.07
N ALA A 256 -7.17 14.46 7.78
CA ALA A 256 -6.06 13.76 7.16
C ALA A 256 -4.78 14.61 7.16
N LEU A 257 -4.91 15.91 6.88
CA LEU A 257 -3.76 16.82 6.84
C LEU A 257 -3.05 16.90 8.20
N TRP A 258 -3.76 17.27 9.28
CA TRP A 258 -3.08 17.50 10.55
C TRP A 258 -2.47 16.22 11.14
N MET A 259 -3.09 15.04 10.93
CA MET A 259 -2.53 13.77 11.38
C MET A 259 -1.24 13.40 10.64
N ASN A 260 -1.20 13.64 9.33
CA ASN A 260 -0.01 13.35 8.54
C ASN A 260 1.09 14.38 8.74
N VAL A 261 0.74 15.67 8.93
CA VAL A 261 1.71 16.74 9.30
C VAL A 261 2.35 16.44 10.65
N LEU A 262 1.61 15.93 11.63
CA LEU A 262 2.19 15.48 12.90
C LEU A 262 3.26 14.39 12.69
N GLY A 263 3.02 13.45 11.78
CA GLY A 263 4.03 12.48 11.34
C GLY A 263 5.21 13.15 10.64
N GLY A 264 4.95 14.14 9.78
CA GLY A 264 5.98 14.91 9.11
C GLY A 264 6.88 15.69 10.09
N ILE A 265 6.31 16.24 11.17
CA ILE A 265 7.08 16.90 12.25
C ILE A 265 8.02 15.89 12.93
N ALA A 266 7.57 14.68 13.21
CA ALA A 266 8.42 13.64 13.78
C ALA A 266 9.52 13.21 12.79
N PHE A 267 9.19 13.13 11.50
CA PHE A 267 10.17 12.77 10.47
C PHE A 267 11.28 13.84 10.32
N ILE A 268 10.93 15.14 10.26
CA ILE A 268 11.94 16.21 10.19
C ILE A 268 12.76 16.27 11.48
N ALA A 269 12.18 16.02 12.66
CA ALA A 269 12.91 15.91 13.90
C ALA A 269 13.95 14.77 13.86
N ALA A 270 13.63 13.64 13.23
CA ALA A 270 14.58 12.55 13.01
C ALA A 270 15.72 12.97 12.08
N LEU A 271 15.43 13.71 10.99
CA LEU A 271 16.47 14.24 10.09
C LEU A 271 17.41 15.19 10.81
N ILE A 272 16.87 16.08 11.62
CA ILE A 272 17.66 17.01 12.47
C ILE A 272 18.58 16.21 13.40
N TRP A 273 18.06 15.17 14.05
CA TRP A 273 18.86 14.30 14.92
C TRP A 273 20.00 13.62 14.16
N LEU A 274 19.72 13.05 12.98
CA LEU A 274 20.71 12.37 12.14
C LEU A 274 21.76 13.32 11.58
N ALA A 275 21.39 14.55 11.24
CA ALA A 275 22.29 15.59 10.76
C ALA A 275 23.19 16.15 11.86
N ALA A 276 22.73 16.16 13.11
CA ALA A 276 23.47 16.66 14.27
C ALA A 276 24.53 15.68 14.81
N GLN A 277 24.62 14.46 14.26
CA GLN A 277 25.64 13.50 14.67
C GLN A 277 27.02 13.95 14.20
N PRO A 278 28.11 13.53 14.88
CA PRO A 278 29.48 13.85 14.48
C PRO A 278 29.80 13.49 13.01
N VAL A 279 29.19 12.41 12.52
CA VAL A 279 29.15 12.04 11.10
C VAL A 279 27.68 12.04 10.70
N PRO A 280 27.23 13.00 9.88
CA PRO A 280 25.84 13.05 9.43
C PRO A 280 25.44 11.78 8.67
N MET A 281 24.24 11.24 8.97
CA MET A 281 23.72 9.99 8.40
C MET A 281 22.33 10.22 7.79
N LEU A 282 22.29 10.86 6.64
CA LEU A 282 21.06 11.20 5.94
C LEU A 282 20.73 10.24 4.79
N GLY A 283 21.57 9.20 4.57
CA GLY A 283 21.32 8.09 3.68
C GLY A 283 20.61 6.95 4.39
N LEU A 284 19.63 6.33 3.74
CA LEU A 284 18.95 5.14 4.26
C LEU A 284 19.92 3.97 4.49
N ASP A 285 20.86 3.77 3.57
CA ASP A 285 21.96 2.81 3.67
C ASP A 285 22.84 3.07 4.89
N GLN A 286 23.15 4.33 5.17
CA GLN A 286 23.94 4.74 6.34
C GLN A 286 23.20 4.41 7.65
N VAL A 287 21.90 4.71 7.72
CA VAL A 287 21.07 4.40 8.90
C VAL A 287 20.95 2.89 9.14
N LEU A 288 20.83 2.08 8.07
CA LEU A 288 20.70 0.63 8.19
C LEU A 288 22.01 -0.07 8.57
N THR A 289 23.16 0.54 8.26
CA THR A 289 24.50 -0.01 8.60
C THR A 289 25.06 0.53 9.91
N ALA A 290 24.50 1.61 10.44
CA ALA A 290 24.92 2.21 11.70
C ALA A 290 24.56 1.36 12.93
N GLY A 291 25.27 1.58 14.04
CA GLY A 291 24.98 0.90 15.31
C GLY A 291 23.60 1.26 15.86
N LYS A 292 22.83 0.25 16.32
CA LYS A 292 21.44 0.42 16.79
C LYS A 292 21.29 1.54 17.84
N ALA A 293 22.21 1.65 18.79
CA ALA A 293 22.13 2.67 19.84
C ALA A 293 22.10 4.12 19.30
N LEU A 294 22.72 4.37 18.16
CA LEU A 294 22.80 5.69 17.55
C LEU A 294 21.55 6.05 16.73
N VAL A 295 20.96 5.06 16.08
CA VAL A 295 19.86 5.28 15.12
C VAL A 295 18.47 4.92 15.66
N LEU A 296 18.36 4.37 16.87
CA LEU A 296 17.07 3.92 17.42
C LEU A 296 16.09 5.08 17.67
N ILE A 297 16.59 6.23 18.14
CA ILE A 297 15.76 7.44 18.34
C ILE A 297 15.20 7.95 17.01
N PRO A 298 16.02 8.28 15.99
CA PRO A 298 15.48 8.73 14.71
C PRO A 298 14.63 7.64 14.04
N ALA A 299 14.97 6.36 14.17
CA ALA A 299 14.11 5.27 13.68
C ALA A 299 12.74 5.26 14.36
N ALA A 300 12.66 5.46 15.68
CA ALA A 300 11.38 5.56 16.41
C ALA A 300 10.55 6.77 15.95
N LEU A 301 11.19 7.92 15.68
CA LEU A 301 10.51 9.11 15.16
C LEU A 301 9.99 8.90 13.72
N ILE A 302 10.80 8.30 12.84
CA ILE A 302 10.37 7.92 11.49
C ILE A 302 9.32 6.81 11.57
N GLY A 303 9.44 5.89 12.53
CA GLY A 303 8.43 4.88 12.84
C GLY A 303 7.09 5.50 13.22
N PHE A 304 7.10 6.52 14.07
CA PHE A 304 5.90 7.29 14.39
C PHE A 304 5.28 7.94 13.13
N ALA A 305 6.08 8.55 12.27
CA ALA A 305 5.60 9.07 10.98
C ALA A 305 5.00 7.95 10.11
N GLY A 306 5.61 6.77 10.09
CA GLY A 306 5.08 5.59 9.41
C GLY A 306 3.71 5.17 9.95
N LEU A 307 3.51 5.19 11.27
CA LEU A 307 2.22 4.86 11.91
C LEU A 307 1.12 5.84 11.53
N THR A 308 1.40 7.16 11.49
CA THR A 308 0.41 8.17 11.08
C THR A 308 -0.03 7.95 9.64
N LYS A 309 0.91 7.72 8.72
CA LYS A 309 0.62 7.52 7.29
C LYS A 309 -0.02 6.17 6.99
N ALA A 310 0.33 5.12 7.74
CA ALA A 310 -0.31 3.81 7.67
C ALA A 310 -1.67 3.75 8.40
N ALA A 311 -2.18 4.88 8.89
CA ALA A 311 -3.47 4.98 9.58
C ALA A 311 -3.60 4.01 10.76
N GLN A 312 -2.51 3.79 11.51
CA GLN A 312 -2.57 2.98 12.72
C GLN A 312 -3.24 3.75 13.86
N MET A 313 -3.84 3.05 14.80
CA MET A 313 -4.43 3.72 15.97
C MET A 313 -3.33 4.42 16.79
N PRO A 314 -3.56 5.65 17.23
CA PRO A 314 -4.80 6.47 17.26
C PRO A 314 -5.13 7.23 15.96
N PHE A 315 -4.31 7.16 14.91
CA PHE A 315 -4.42 7.98 13.69
C PHE A 315 -5.37 7.39 12.63
N SER A 316 -6.13 6.34 12.94
CA SER A 316 -7.00 5.64 11.97
C SER A 316 -8.17 6.46 11.42
N SER A 317 -8.56 7.53 12.11
CA SER A 317 -9.74 8.32 11.75
C SER A 317 -9.60 9.07 10.42
N TRP A 318 -8.40 9.47 10.00
CA TRP A 318 -8.22 10.15 8.72
C TRP A 318 -8.57 9.23 7.53
N LEU A 319 -8.23 7.94 7.63
CA LEU A 319 -8.50 6.98 6.57
C LEU A 319 -10.00 6.70 6.44
N LEU A 320 -10.71 6.64 7.57
CA LEU A 320 -12.18 6.51 7.59
C LEU A 320 -12.86 7.75 7.01
N GLY A 321 -12.38 8.95 7.36
CA GLY A 321 -12.85 10.21 6.80
C GLY A 321 -12.60 10.34 5.30
N ALA A 322 -11.53 9.75 4.78
CA ALA A 322 -11.21 9.76 3.35
C ALA A 322 -12.22 8.99 2.47
N MET A 323 -13.15 8.22 3.07
CA MET A 323 -14.20 7.49 2.32
C MET A 323 -15.22 8.42 1.64
N VAL A 324 -15.26 9.71 1.96
CA VAL A 324 -16.08 10.72 1.26
C VAL A 324 -15.57 11.00 -0.16
N ALA A 325 -14.30 10.74 -0.43
CA ALA A 325 -13.69 10.96 -1.73
C ALA A 325 -14.27 10.04 -2.82
N PRO A 326 -14.14 10.44 -4.11
CA PRO A 326 -14.46 9.55 -5.23
C PRO A 326 -13.74 8.20 -5.11
N THR A 327 -14.41 7.11 -5.50
CA THR A 327 -13.89 5.75 -5.24
C THR A 327 -12.49 5.47 -5.83
N PRO A 328 -12.09 5.98 -7.01
CA PRO A 328 -10.72 5.82 -7.48
C PRO A 328 -9.67 6.41 -6.54
N VAL A 329 -9.99 7.51 -5.85
CA VAL A 329 -9.11 8.09 -4.81
C VAL A 329 -8.95 7.12 -3.66
N SER A 330 -10.08 6.58 -3.15
CA SER A 330 -10.02 5.58 -2.07
C SER A 330 -9.21 4.34 -2.49
N ALA A 331 -9.38 3.86 -3.73
CA ALA A 331 -8.58 2.76 -4.26
C ALA A 331 -7.08 3.12 -4.29
N LEU A 332 -6.71 4.29 -4.80
CA LEU A 332 -5.32 4.72 -4.91
C LEU A 332 -4.66 4.88 -3.53
N LEU A 333 -5.27 5.65 -2.64
CA LEU A 333 -4.71 5.97 -1.33
C LEU A 333 -4.57 4.73 -0.44
N HIS A 334 -5.55 3.81 -0.46
CA HIS A 334 -5.67 2.75 0.54
C HIS A 334 -5.15 1.39 0.07
N SER A 335 -5.00 1.17 -1.25
CA SER A 335 -4.50 -0.10 -1.76
C SER A 335 -3.03 -0.05 -2.18
N SER A 336 -2.61 0.97 -2.95
CA SER A 336 -1.33 0.92 -3.66
C SER A 336 -0.33 2.01 -3.30
N THR A 337 -0.75 3.13 -2.67
CA THR A 337 0.12 4.30 -2.54
C THR A 337 0.30 4.79 -1.10
N MET A 338 -0.46 5.78 -0.63
CA MET A 338 -0.19 6.55 0.59
C MET A 338 0.07 5.69 1.83
N VAL A 339 -0.84 4.77 2.13
CA VAL A 339 -0.69 3.91 3.32
C VAL A 339 0.48 2.92 3.16
N LYS A 340 0.85 2.61 1.91
CA LYS A 340 2.01 1.76 1.62
C LYS A 340 3.33 2.50 1.86
N ALA A 341 3.40 3.83 1.64
CA ALA A 341 4.55 4.62 2.02
C ALA A 341 4.86 4.49 3.52
N GLY A 342 3.81 4.52 4.38
CA GLY A 342 3.97 4.33 5.83
C GLY A 342 4.56 2.98 6.19
N VAL A 343 3.98 1.88 5.68
CA VAL A 343 4.51 0.54 5.98
C VAL A 343 5.82 0.24 5.26
N TYR A 344 6.09 0.86 4.10
CA TYR A 344 7.34 0.75 3.39
C TYR A 344 8.52 1.21 4.25
N ILE A 345 8.43 2.40 4.83
CA ILE A 345 9.53 2.92 5.67
C ILE A 345 9.70 2.11 6.95
N LEU A 346 8.59 1.58 7.53
CA LEU A 346 8.65 0.71 8.70
C LEU A 346 9.34 -0.63 8.39
N VAL A 347 9.04 -1.25 7.25
CA VAL A 347 9.70 -2.48 6.80
C VAL A 347 11.18 -2.22 6.47
N ARG A 348 11.51 -1.05 5.91
CA ARG A 348 12.91 -0.64 5.66
C ARG A 348 13.72 -0.53 6.96
N LEU A 349 13.15 0.04 7.99
CA LEU A 349 13.80 0.21 9.29
C LEU A 349 13.69 -1.01 10.22
N ALA A 350 13.03 -2.09 9.79
CA ALA A 350 12.83 -3.28 10.59
C ALA A 350 14.13 -3.90 11.17
N PRO A 351 15.28 -3.93 10.45
CA PRO A 351 16.55 -4.40 11.03
C PRO A 351 16.99 -3.60 12.26
N VAL A 352 16.65 -2.30 12.31
CA VAL A 352 16.97 -1.43 13.47
C VAL A 352 16.09 -1.79 14.66
N TYR A 353 14.80 -2.12 14.43
CA TYR A 353 13.85 -2.48 15.50
C TYR A 353 14.06 -3.90 16.05
N ALA A 354 14.63 -4.80 15.26
CA ALA A 354 14.77 -6.21 15.62
C ALA A 354 15.43 -6.41 17.00
N PHE A 355 14.79 -7.21 17.84
CA PHE A 355 15.27 -7.54 19.20
C PHE A 355 15.44 -6.33 20.13
N THR A 356 14.62 -5.28 19.96
CA THR A 356 14.59 -4.12 20.86
C THR A 356 13.21 -3.97 21.52
N THR A 357 13.17 -3.41 22.72
CA THR A 357 11.91 -3.05 23.39
C THR A 357 11.09 -2.04 22.59
N THR A 358 11.76 -1.12 21.89
CA THR A 358 11.16 -0.15 20.97
C THR A 358 10.44 -0.87 19.81
N GLY A 359 11.09 -1.87 19.22
CA GLY A 359 10.49 -2.68 18.14
C GLY A 359 9.30 -3.50 18.64
N PHE A 360 9.40 -4.07 19.84
CA PHE A 360 8.28 -4.80 20.43
C PHE A 360 7.08 -3.90 20.74
N ALA A 361 7.30 -2.67 21.25
CA ALA A 361 6.23 -1.71 21.46
C ALA A 361 5.56 -1.32 20.13
N LEU A 362 6.34 -1.10 19.07
CA LEU A 362 5.84 -0.88 17.70
C LEU A 362 5.01 -2.07 17.21
N SER A 363 5.47 -3.30 17.47
CA SER A 363 4.75 -4.52 17.12
C SER A 363 3.40 -4.61 17.82
N LEU A 364 3.31 -4.24 19.09
CA LEU A 364 2.06 -4.22 19.86
C LEU A 364 1.07 -3.17 19.32
N VAL A 365 1.54 -1.98 18.91
CA VAL A 365 0.69 -0.97 18.25
C VAL A 365 0.05 -1.57 16.99
N GLY A 366 0.84 -2.23 16.15
CA GLY A 366 0.35 -2.87 14.93
C GLY A 366 -0.63 -4.01 15.23
N ALA A 367 -0.29 -4.90 16.15
CA ALA A 367 -1.09 -6.06 16.53
C ALA A 367 -2.45 -5.65 17.14
N ILE A 368 -2.47 -4.69 18.05
CA ILE A 368 -3.71 -4.18 18.66
C ILE A 368 -4.56 -3.46 17.61
N THR A 369 -3.94 -2.66 16.73
CA THR A 369 -4.66 -2.04 15.62
C THR A 369 -5.28 -3.10 14.72
N PHE A 370 -4.57 -4.19 14.41
CA PHE A 370 -5.10 -5.33 13.64
C PHE A 370 -6.33 -5.93 14.30
N LEU A 371 -6.26 -6.25 15.59
CA LEU A 371 -7.36 -6.86 16.36
C LEU A 371 -8.58 -5.94 16.40
N VAL A 372 -8.39 -4.71 16.87
CA VAL A 372 -9.48 -3.76 17.10
C VAL A 372 -10.14 -3.34 15.78
N ALA A 373 -9.36 -3.05 14.74
CA ALA A 373 -9.91 -2.68 13.44
C ALA A 373 -10.65 -3.85 12.77
N SER A 374 -10.20 -5.10 12.96
CA SER A 374 -10.92 -6.29 12.47
C SER A 374 -12.27 -6.45 13.17
N ALA A 375 -12.32 -6.24 14.49
CA ALA A 375 -13.55 -6.28 15.26
C ALA A 375 -14.52 -5.15 14.84
N LEU A 376 -14.02 -3.92 14.69
CA LEU A 376 -14.81 -2.77 14.24
C LEU A 376 -15.39 -2.94 12.83
N ALA A 377 -14.71 -3.69 11.95
CA ALA A 377 -15.21 -4.00 10.61
C ALA A 377 -16.49 -4.85 10.63
N ILE A 378 -16.71 -5.65 11.69
CA ILE A 378 -17.92 -6.49 11.86
C ILE A 378 -19.17 -5.61 11.99
N SER A 379 -19.08 -4.49 12.71
CA SER A 379 -20.23 -3.60 12.99
C SER A 379 -20.56 -2.64 11.84
N GLN A 380 -19.75 -2.59 10.78
CA GLN A 380 -19.99 -1.65 9.67
C GLN A 380 -21.03 -2.17 8.70
N THR A 381 -21.96 -1.30 8.31
CA THR A 381 -22.98 -1.53 7.26
C THR A 381 -22.53 -1.03 5.90
N ASN A 382 -21.72 0.03 5.88
CA ASN A 382 -21.23 0.66 4.66
C ASN A 382 -20.02 -0.09 4.09
N ALA A 383 -20.07 -0.51 2.83
CA ALA A 383 -19.04 -1.28 2.16
C ALA A 383 -17.67 -0.59 2.16
N LYS A 384 -17.60 0.73 1.87
CA LYS A 384 -16.33 1.48 1.89
C LYS A 384 -15.74 1.53 3.30
N ARG A 385 -16.56 1.62 4.35
CA ARG A 385 -16.07 1.61 5.75
C ARG A 385 -15.53 0.24 6.14
N VAL A 386 -16.17 -0.87 5.70
CA VAL A 386 -15.61 -2.23 5.88
C VAL A 386 -14.25 -2.34 5.19
N LEU A 387 -14.13 -1.86 3.94
CA LEU A 387 -12.86 -1.84 3.22
C LEU A 387 -11.81 -1.00 3.95
N ALA A 388 -12.19 0.15 4.52
CA ALA A 388 -11.29 1.01 5.28
C ALA A 388 -10.77 0.32 6.55
N TYR A 389 -11.65 -0.21 7.40
CA TYR A 389 -11.24 -0.93 8.62
C TYR A 389 -10.40 -2.16 8.31
N SER A 390 -10.75 -2.91 7.28
CA SER A 390 -9.94 -4.05 6.86
C SER A 390 -8.57 -3.65 6.27
N THR A 391 -8.43 -2.44 5.74
CA THR A 391 -7.11 -1.88 5.36
C THR A 391 -6.29 -1.54 6.60
N ILE A 392 -6.85 -0.79 7.56
CA ILE A 392 -6.21 -0.47 8.84
C ILE A 392 -5.74 -1.75 9.54
N SER A 393 -6.60 -2.75 9.58
CA SER A 393 -6.31 -4.07 10.15
C SER A 393 -5.10 -4.74 9.48
N ASN A 394 -5.12 -4.92 8.16
CA ASN A 394 -4.01 -5.59 7.46
C ASN A 394 -2.70 -4.83 7.56
N LEU A 395 -2.73 -3.50 7.49
CA LEU A 395 -1.53 -2.68 7.70
C LEU A 395 -1.02 -2.81 9.15
N GLY A 396 -1.93 -2.95 10.14
CA GLY A 396 -1.55 -3.26 11.51
C GLY A 396 -0.74 -4.54 11.62
N LEU A 397 -1.12 -5.58 10.88
CA LEU A 397 -0.34 -6.83 10.85
C LEU A 397 1.04 -6.64 10.20
N VAL A 398 1.13 -5.85 9.13
CA VAL A 398 2.43 -5.49 8.52
C VAL A 398 3.31 -4.74 9.52
N VAL A 399 2.74 -3.78 10.25
CA VAL A 399 3.46 -3.02 11.30
C VAL A 399 3.92 -3.95 12.44
N ALA A 400 3.08 -4.90 12.86
CA ALA A 400 3.46 -5.89 13.87
C ALA A 400 4.66 -6.73 13.42
N CYS A 401 4.67 -7.18 12.17
CA CYS A 401 5.80 -7.89 11.59
C CYS A 401 7.07 -7.01 11.50
N ALA A 402 6.92 -5.74 11.10
CA ALA A 402 8.04 -4.80 11.01
C ALA A 402 8.67 -4.51 12.38
N GLY A 403 7.85 -4.43 13.44
CA GLY A 403 8.33 -4.23 14.82
C GLY A 403 9.13 -5.42 15.36
N ILE A 404 8.75 -6.65 15.01
CA ILE A 404 9.53 -7.85 15.33
C ILE A 404 10.85 -7.87 14.56
N GLY A 405 10.82 -7.52 13.28
CA GLY A 405 12.00 -7.31 12.45
C GLY A 405 12.84 -8.55 12.19
N THR A 406 12.32 -9.78 12.38
CA THR A 406 13.02 -11.01 11.99
C THR A 406 12.85 -11.29 10.49
N TYR A 407 13.69 -12.14 9.93
CA TYR A 407 13.63 -12.56 8.53
C TYR A 407 12.21 -13.04 8.14
N GLU A 408 11.65 -13.97 8.92
CA GLU A 408 10.34 -14.56 8.68
C GLU A 408 9.21 -13.51 8.79
N ALA A 409 9.32 -12.61 9.78
CA ALA A 409 8.35 -11.54 9.97
C ALA A 409 8.33 -10.58 8.77
N ILE A 410 9.48 -10.20 8.26
CA ILE A 410 9.58 -9.30 7.11
C ILE A 410 9.18 -10.00 5.81
N TRP A 411 9.49 -11.29 5.66
CA TRP A 411 8.98 -12.09 4.55
C TRP A 411 7.44 -12.09 4.54
N ALA A 412 6.81 -12.33 5.69
CA ALA A 412 5.36 -12.25 5.85
C ALA A 412 4.82 -10.84 5.55
N ALA A 413 5.49 -9.79 6.03
CA ALA A 413 5.11 -8.39 5.81
C ALA A 413 5.08 -8.03 4.32
N VAL A 414 6.11 -8.41 3.57
CA VAL A 414 6.17 -8.11 2.13
C VAL A 414 5.07 -8.84 1.36
N LEU A 415 4.80 -10.10 1.67
CA LEU A 415 3.68 -10.85 1.08
C LEU A 415 2.33 -10.21 1.42
N LEU A 416 2.11 -9.80 2.69
CA LEU A 416 0.90 -9.06 3.09
C LEU A 416 0.73 -7.78 2.26
N ILE A 417 1.82 -7.04 2.01
CA ILE A 417 1.81 -5.81 1.19
C ILE A 417 1.34 -6.12 -0.23
N ILE A 418 1.87 -7.16 -0.86
CA ILE A 418 1.55 -7.54 -2.24
C ILE A 418 0.08 -7.96 -2.37
N PHE A 419 -0.34 -8.96 -1.61
CA PHE A 419 -1.70 -9.50 -1.72
C PHE A 419 -2.77 -8.49 -1.32
N HIS A 420 -2.51 -7.71 -0.27
CA HIS A 420 -3.40 -6.63 0.12
C HIS A 420 -3.55 -5.57 -0.98
N ALA A 421 -2.46 -5.16 -1.66
CA ALA A 421 -2.53 -4.14 -2.68
C ALA A 421 -3.45 -4.55 -3.84
N ILE A 422 -3.29 -5.77 -4.35
CA ILE A 422 -4.04 -6.26 -5.50
C ILE A 422 -5.52 -6.47 -5.15
N ALA A 423 -5.81 -7.24 -4.09
CA ALA A 423 -7.19 -7.57 -3.71
C ALA A 423 -8.00 -6.34 -3.28
N LYS A 424 -7.38 -5.40 -2.57
CA LYS A 424 -8.04 -4.14 -2.17
C LYS A 424 -8.36 -3.23 -3.33
N SER A 425 -7.46 -3.10 -4.31
CA SER A 425 -7.74 -2.34 -5.51
C SER A 425 -8.97 -2.88 -6.24
N LEU A 426 -9.00 -4.21 -6.43
CA LEU A 426 -10.16 -4.87 -7.04
C LEU A 426 -11.45 -4.57 -6.27
N LEU A 427 -11.41 -4.70 -4.94
CA LEU A 427 -12.60 -4.49 -4.10
C LEU A 427 -13.10 -3.04 -4.11
N PHE A 428 -12.21 -2.05 -3.95
CA PHE A 428 -12.61 -0.65 -3.99
C PHE A 428 -13.22 -0.29 -5.34
N LEU A 429 -12.58 -0.67 -6.44
CA LEU A 429 -13.08 -0.37 -7.78
C LEU A 429 -14.41 -1.09 -8.06
N SER A 430 -14.54 -2.38 -7.66
CA SER A 430 -15.79 -3.12 -7.81
C SER A 430 -16.93 -2.48 -7.02
N VAL A 431 -16.68 -2.08 -5.76
CA VAL A 431 -17.67 -1.37 -4.93
C VAL A 431 -18.07 -0.05 -5.58
N GLY A 432 -17.13 0.70 -6.19
CA GLY A 432 -17.44 1.93 -6.89
C GLY A 432 -18.35 1.73 -8.10
N THR A 433 -18.10 0.69 -8.91
CA THR A 433 -18.96 0.38 -10.06
C THR A 433 -20.33 -0.15 -9.60
N VAL A 434 -20.37 -0.99 -8.54
CA VAL A 434 -21.64 -1.48 -7.95
C VAL A 434 -22.46 -0.31 -7.39
N GLU A 435 -21.83 0.62 -6.67
CA GLU A 435 -22.47 1.83 -6.13
C GLU A 435 -23.23 2.60 -7.24
N HIS A 436 -22.61 2.80 -8.40
CA HIS A 436 -23.27 3.46 -9.54
C HIS A 436 -24.46 2.68 -10.08
N ARG A 437 -24.48 1.32 -9.98
CA ARG A 437 -25.54 0.47 -10.49
C ARG A 437 -26.73 0.33 -9.56
N ILE A 438 -26.48 0.14 -8.25
CA ILE A 438 -27.54 -0.06 -7.26
C ILE A 438 -27.89 1.22 -6.50
N ARG A 439 -27.12 2.31 -6.70
CA ARG A 439 -27.24 3.62 -6.02
C ARG A 439 -27.17 3.53 -4.49
N SER A 440 -26.43 2.55 -3.98
CA SER A 440 -26.22 2.36 -2.55
C SER A 440 -24.82 1.84 -2.25
N ARG A 441 -24.31 2.18 -1.08
CA ARG A 441 -23.05 1.71 -0.50
C ARG A 441 -23.27 0.71 0.64
N GLU A 442 -24.53 0.49 1.01
CA GLU A 442 -24.86 -0.37 2.13
C GLU A 442 -24.78 -1.85 1.73
N ILE A 443 -24.17 -2.67 2.61
CA ILE A 443 -23.98 -4.11 2.36
C ILE A 443 -25.32 -4.83 2.26
N GLU A 444 -26.35 -4.37 2.98
CA GLU A 444 -27.69 -4.95 2.93
C GLU A 444 -28.32 -4.82 1.55
N ASP A 445 -28.11 -3.69 0.87
CA ASP A 445 -28.60 -3.46 -0.48
C ASP A 445 -27.86 -4.27 -1.55
N MET A 446 -26.70 -4.85 -1.19
CA MET A 446 -25.92 -5.76 -2.03
C MET A 446 -26.41 -7.22 -1.94
N ASN A 447 -27.48 -7.48 -1.21
CA ASN A 447 -28.05 -8.81 -1.09
C ASN A 447 -28.49 -9.36 -2.48
N GLY A 448 -28.10 -10.59 -2.78
CA GLY A 448 -28.41 -11.23 -4.06
C GLY A 448 -27.74 -10.59 -5.28
N LEU A 449 -26.59 -9.95 -5.09
CA LEU A 449 -25.90 -9.26 -6.18
C LEU A 449 -25.49 -10.23 -7.31
N ILE A 450 -25.27 -11.52 -7.00
CA ILE A 450 -24.93 -12.56 -7.99
C ILE A 450 -26.06 -12.75 -9.03
N THR A 451 -27.31 -12.46 -8.69
CA THR A 451 -28.46 -12.53 -9.61
C THR A 451 -28.72 -11.19 -10.29
N ARG A 452 -28.44 -10.07 -9.61
CA ARG A 452 -28.70 -8.71 -10.09
C ARG A 452 -27.60 -8.16 -10.97
N THR A 453 -26.32 -8.41 -10.62
CA THR A 453 -25.11 -7.96 -11.35
C THR A 453 -24.06 -9.08 -11.32
N PRO A 454 -24.26 -10.19 -12.07
CA PRO A 454 -23.47 -11.42 -11.91
C PRO A 454 -21.97 -11.24 -12.15
N ARG A 455 -21.58 -10.46 -13.14
CA ARG A 455 -20.15 -10.24 -13.45
C ARG A 455 -19.46 -9.39 -12.38
N LEU A 456 -20.12 -8.31 -11.91
CA LEU A 456 -19.59 -7.46 -10.84
C LEU A 456 -19.53 -8.21 -9.52
N ALA A 457 -20.56 -9.04 -9.22
CA ALA A 457 -20.55 -9.90 -8.05
C ALA A 457 -19.37 -10.89 -8.09
N ALA A 458 -19.09 -11.49 -9.26
CA ALA A 458 -17.92 -12.36 -9.42
C ALA A 458 -16.59 -11.61 -9.14
N MET A 459 -16.41 -10.38 -9.63
CA MET A 459 -15.23 -9.56 -9.32
C MET A 459 -15.10 -9.29 -7.81
N MET A 460 -16.23 -8.98 -7.14
CA MET A 460 -16.24 -8.78 -5.69
C MET A 460 -15.91 -10.07 -4.93
N VAL A 461 -16.47 -11.21 -5.33
CA VAL A 461 -16.19 -12.51 -4.71
C VAL A 461 -14.72 -12.88 -4.85
N ILE A 462 -14.10 -12.69 -6.03
CA ILE A 462 -12.66 -12.91 -6.23
C ILE A 462 -11.84 -12.00 -5.30
N GLY A 463 -12.18 -10.72 -5.23
CA GLY A 463 -11.50 -9.77 -4.35
C GLY A 463 -11.63 -10.12 -2.86
N ILE A 464 -12.82 -10.50 -2.40
CA ILE A 464 -13.06 -10.94 -1.02
C ILE A 464 -12.32 -12.24 -0.74
N ALA A 465 -12.38 -13.22 -1.64
CA ALA A 465 -11.65 -14.47 -1.52
C ALA A 465 -10.13 -14.20 -1.38
N GLY A 466 -9.59 -13.26 -2.18
CA GLY A 466 -8.21 -12.81 -2.08
C GLY A 466 -7.80 -12.27 -0.71
N MET A 467 -8.76 -11.82 0.11
CA MET A 467 -8.50 -11.23 1.42
C MET A 467 -8.51 -12.22 2.59
N PHE A 468 -9.21 -13.37 2.48
CA PHE A 468 -9.34 -14.25 3.64
C PHE A 468 -9.41 -15.73 3.33
N LEU A 469 -9.81 -16.12 2.12
CA LEU A 469 -10.10 -17.51 1.80
C LEU A 469 -8.79 -18.26 1.47
N ALA A 470 -8.66 -19.47 2.02
CA ALA A 470 -7.70 -20.41 1.49
C ALA A 470 -8.10 -20.77 0.05
N PRO A 471 -7.18 -20.82 -0.84
CA PRO A 471 -5.73 -20.79 -0.76
C PRO A 471 -5.13 -19.49 -1.34
N PHE A 472 -5.90 -18.40 -1.29
CA PHE A 472 -5.39 -17.10 -1.72
C PHE A 472 -4.28 -16.60 -0.79
N GLY A 473 -3.36 -15.82 -1.34
CA GLY A 473 -2.10 -15.46 -0.73
C GLY A 473 -2.15 -14.76 0.64
N MET A 474 -3.28 -14.13 0.99
CA MET A 474 -3.42 -13.50 2.30
C MET A 474 -3.39 -14.52 3.46
N LEU A 475 -3.93 -15.72 3.28
CA LEU A 475 -3.83 -16.77 4.30
C LEU A 475 -2.38 -17.24 4.48
N ILE A 476 -1.66 -17.39 3.37
CA ILE A 476 -0.24 -17.76 3.36
C ILE A 476 0.59 -16.76 4.17
N SER A 477 0.37 -15.48 3.92
CA SER A 477 1.06 -14.40 4.62
C SER A 477 0.76 -14.38 6.12
N LYS A 478 -0.50 -14.64 6.52
CA LYS A 478 -0.89 -14.74 7.93
C LYS A 478 -0.28 -15.96 8.61
N TRP A 479 -0.21 -17.09 7.91
CA TRP A 479 0.46 -18.28 8.42
C TRP A 479 1.93 -18.03 8.69
N ALA A 480 2.62 -17.39 7.76
CA ALA A 480 4.01 -16.99 7.94
C ALA A 480 4.20 -16.02 9.12
N ALA A 481 3.27 -15.07 9.31
CA ALA A 481 3.28 -14.18 10.46
C ALA A 481 3.10 -14.92 11.79
N ILE A 482 2.24 -15.97 11.84
CA ILE A 482 2.11 -16.81 13.05
C ILE A 482 3.45 -17.48 13.37
N GLN A 483 4.10 -18.09 12.38
CA GLN A 483 5.39 -18.75 12.58
C GLN A 483 6.46 -17.77 13.07
N ALA A 484 6.53 -16.58 12.47
CA ALA A 484 7.46 -15.54 12.91
C ALA A 484 7.19 -15.08 14.35
N PHE A 485 5.93 -14.98 14.75
CA PHE A 485 5.56 -14.56 16.10
C PHE A 485 5.84 -15.66 17.14
N ILE A 486 5.66 -16.93 16.82
CA ILE A 486 6.00 -18.05 17.73
C ILE A 486 7.48 -17.99 18.12
N SER A 487 8.36 -17.65 17.19
CA SER A 487 9.81 -17.58 17.40
C SER A 487 10.28 -16.26 18.03
N ALA A 488 9.39 -15.27 18.17
CA ALA A 488 9.74 -13.95 18.70
C ALA A 488 9.70 -13.91 20.25
N PRO A 489 10.50 -13.07 20.91
CA PRO A 489 10.37 -12.80 22.33
C PRO A 489 8.95 -12.33 22.67
N LEU A 490 8.34 -12.87 23.75
CA LEU A 490 6.95 -12.60 24.14
C LEU A 490 5.91 -12.83 23.01
N GLY A 491 6.26 -13.61 22.00
CA GLY A 491 5.47 -13.82 20.79
C GLY A 491 4.11 -14.47 21.03
N PHE A 492 3.92 -15.18 22.15
CA PHE A 492 2.63 -15.77 22.50
C PHE A 492 1.49 -14.74 22.55
N VAL A 493 1.76 -13.50 22.99
CA VAL A 493 0.78 -12.40 23.00
C VAL A 493 0.37 -12.05 21.57
N LEU A 494 1.35 -11.95 20.67
CA LEU A 494 1.11 -11.62 19.26
C LEU A 494 0.36 -12.74 18.53
N VAL A 495 0.67 -14.00 18.85
CA VAL A 495 -0.04 -15.17 18.30
C VAL A 495 -1.51 -15.18 18.71
N ILE A 496 -1.82 -14.91 19.98
CA ILE A 496 -3.20 -14.80 20.48
C ILE A 496 -3.93 -13.67 19.74
N ILE A 497 -3.33 -12.48 19.65
CA ILE A 497 -3.91 -11.33 18.96
C ILE A 497 -4.16 -11.66 17.48
N LEU A 498 -3.20 -12.31 16.80
CA LEU A 498 -3.33 -12.69 15.41
C LEU A 498 -4.42 -13.74 15.19
N ALA A 499 -4.56 -14.71 16.08
CA ALA A 499 -5.60 -15.74 15.99
C ALA A 499 -7.01 -15.11 16.09
N PHE A 500 -7.28 -14.32 17.14
CA PHE A 500 -8.57 -13.66 17.32
C PHE A 500 -8.86 -12.62 16.23
N GLY A 501 -7.87 -11.78 15.87
CA GLY A 501 -8.02 -10.82 14.78
C GLY A 501 -8.30 -11.50 13.43
N SER A 502 -7.69 -12.66 13.18
CA SER A 502 -7.97 -13.45 11.98
C SER A 502 -9.39 -14.03 11.99
N ALA A 503 -9.89 -14.51 13.13
CA ALA A 503 -11.28 -14.95 13.28
C ALA A 503 -12.26 -13.79 12.95
N PHE A 504 -12.00 -12.58 13.44
CA PHE A 504 -12.80 -11.40 13.11
C PHE A 504 -12.74 -11.06 11.61
N THR A 505 -11.57 -11.21 10.96
CA THR A 505 -11.47 -10.98 9.51
C THR A 505 -12.30 -12.00 8.72
N VAL A 506 -12.29 -13.27 9.11
CA VAL A 506 -13.14 -14.30 8.49
C VAL A 506 -14.62 -13.96 8.66
N PHE A 507 -15.02 -13.52 9.85
CA PHE A 507 -16.41 -13.21 10.15
C PHE A 507 -16.98 -12.10 9.23
N PHE A 508 -16.36 -10.94 9.15
CA PHE A 508 -16.93 -9.85 8.34
C PHE A 508 -16.82 -10.12 6.83
N TRP A 509 -15.78 -10.81 6.36
CA TRP A 509 -15.67 -11.18 4.96
C TRP A 509 -16.70 -12.25 4.56
N ALA A 510 -16.88 -13.28 5.37
CA ALA A 510 -17.87 -14.33 5.13
C ALA A 510 -19.29 -13.76 5.16
N LYS A 511 -19.57 -12.85 6.12
CA LYS A 511 -20.85 -12.13 6.19
C LYS A 511 -21.14 -11.38 4.89
N TRP A 512 -20.20 -10.61 4.38
CA TRP A 512 -20.40 -9.84 3.16
C TRP A 512 -20.48 -10.75 1.92
N MET A 513 -19.58 -11.71 1.80
CA MET A 513 -19.60 -12.66 0.69
C MET A 513 -20.93 -13.45 0.64
N GLY A 514 -21.43 -13.89 1.80
CA GLY A 514 -22.73 -14.57 1.90
C GLY A 514 -23.87 -13.71 1.36
N LYS A 515 -23.88 -12.41 1.63
CA LYS A 515 -24.87 -11.46 1.06
C LYS A 515 -24.77 -11.39 -0.46
N LEU A 516 -23.57 -11.33 -1.01
CA LEU A 516 -23.36 -11.22 -2.47
C LEU A 516 -23.89 -12.46 -3.23
N ILE A 517 -23.65 -13.66 -2.69
CA ILE A 517 -23.97 -14.94 -3.36
C ILE A 517 -25.36 -15.46 -3.04
N THR A 518 -26.12 -14.83 -2.15
CA THR A 518 -27.49 -15.23 -1.85
C THR A 518 -28.33 -15.13 -3.11
N VAL A 519 -29.06 -16.21 -3.43
CA VAL A 519 -30.01 -16.21 -4.55
C VAL A 519 -31.33 -15.66 -4.03
N THR A 520 -31.76 -14.52 -4.58
CA THR A 520 -33.06 -13.92 -4.27
C THR A 520 -34.04 -14.20 -5.42
N PRO A 521 -35.24 -14.68 -5.15
CA PRO A 521 -36.26 -14.85 -6.19
C PRO A 521 -36.67 -13.46 -6.73
N ASP A 522 -37.05 -13.41 -8.00
CA ASP A 522 -37.65 -12.26 -8.69
C ASP A 522 -36.77 -10.99 -8.82
N THR A 523 -35.47 -11.12 -8.87
CA THR A 523 -34.58 -9.98 -9.11
C THR A 523 -34.29 -9.77 -10.59
N LYS A 524 -34.55 -8.55 -11.08
CA LYS A 524 -34.17 -8.13 -12.43
C LYS A 524 -32.67 -7.93 -12.50
N ASN A 525 -32.03 -8.40 -13.58
CA ASN A 525 -30.65 -8.07 -13.87
C ASN A 525 -30.52 -6.56 -14.15
N VAL A 526 -29.75 -5.85 -13.31
CA VAL A 526 -29.53 -4.41 -13.38
C VAL A 526 -28.07 -4.07 -13.75
N GLU A 527 -27.28 -5.07 -14.17
CA GLU A 527 -25.85 -4.88 -14.47
C GLU A 527 -25.61 -3.82 -15.54
N GLY A 528 -26.47 -3.80 -16.58
CA GLY A 528 -26.40 -2.80 -17.66
C GLY A 528 -25.03 -2.72 -18.32
N PRO A 529 -24.81 -1.76 -19.25
CA PRO A 529 -23.51 -1.53 -19.85
C PRO A 529 -22.58 -0.78 -18.86
N VAL A 530 -21.59 -1.47 -18.31
CA VAL A 530 -20.49 -0.86 -17.54
C VAL A 530 -19.46 -0.29 -18.53
N ASP A 531 -18.85 0.86 -18.21
CA ASP A 531 -17.83 1.48 -19.05
C ASP A 531 -16.65 0.51 -19.33
N ARG A 532 -16.19 0.50 -20.58
CA ARG A 532 -15.11 -0.41 -21.00
C ARG A 532 -13.82 -0.22 -20.20
N ASN A 533 -13.51 1.02 -19.81
CA ASN A 533 -12.30 1.32 -19.04
C ASN A 533 -12.39 0.77 -17.61
N GLU A 534 -13.59 0.80 -17.01
CA GLU A 534 -13.84 0.17 -15.72
C GLU A 534 -13.64 -1.35 -15.82
N TRP A 535 -14.21 -2.00 -16.85
CA TRP A 535 -14.06 -3.44 -17.08
C TRP A 535 -12.61 -3.86 -17.29
N ILE A 536 -11.82 -3.13 -18.06
CA ILE A 536 -10.40 -3.43 -18.26
C ILE A 536 -9.68 -3.50 -16.91
N ALA A 537 -9.87 -2.49 -16.07
CA ALA A 537 -9.22 -2.45 -14.77
C ALA A 537 -9.67 -3.59 -13.84
N LEU A 538 -10.98 -3.87 -13.77
CA LEU A 538 -11.55 -4.92 -12.92
C LEU A 538 -11.06 -6.31 -13.34
N VAL A 539 -11.10 -6.63 -14.64
CA VAL A 539 -10.67 -7.94 -15.16
C VAL A 539 -9.16 -8.13 -14.98
N CYS A 540 -8.35 -7.09 -15.25
CA CYS A 540 -6.90 -7.16 -15.02
C CYS A 540 -6.57 -7.39 -13.53
N LEU A 541 -7.24 -6.68 -12.62
CA LEU A 541 -7.02 -6.86 -11.18
C LEU A 541 -7.52 -8.21 -10.66
N ALA A 542 -8.64 -8.72 -11.18
CA ALA A 542 -9.12 -10.07 -10.85
C ALA A 542 -8.14 -11.15 -11.35
N GLY A 543 -7.64 -11.00 -12.58
CA GLY A 543 -6.59 -11.85 -13.12
C GLY A 543 -5.32 -11.79 -12.27
N LEU A 544 -4.85 -10.59 -11.91
CA LEU A 544 -3.69 -10.42 -11.02
C LEU A 544 -3.92 -11.06 -9.65
N THR A 545 -5.11 -10.89 -9.05
CA THR A 545 -5.44 -11.53 -7.76
C THR A 545 -5.28 -13.04 -7.82
N THR A 546 -5.74 -13.65 -8.90
CA THR A 546 -5.66 -15.09 -9.10
C THR A 546 -4.24 -15.54 -9.45
N VAL A 547 -3.61 -14.91 -10.44
CA VAL A 547 -2.27 -15.30 -10.93
C VAL A 547 -1.20 -15.16 -9.85
N THR A 548 -1.23 -14.05 -9.07
CA THR A 548 -0.24 -13.82 -8.01
C THR A 548 -0.28 -14.93 -6.94
N CYS A 549 -1.44 -15.55 -6.71
CA CYS A 549 -1.56 -16.69 -5.80
C CYS A 549 -0.83 -17.94 -6.30
N PHE A 550 -0.73 -18.13 -7.61
CA PHE A 550 0.00 -19.27 -8.18
C PHE A 550 1.51 -19.01 -8.29
N ILE A 551 1.89 -17.77 -8.62
CA ILE A 551 3.31 -17.42 -8.87
C ILE A 551 4.03 -16.89 -7.63
N TYR A 552 3.37 -16.81 -6.45
CA TYR A 552 4.01 -16.27 -5.24
C TYR A 552 5.33 -16.97 -4.85
N PRO A 553 5.53 -18.30 -5.05
CA PRO A 553 6.82 -18.93 -4.75
C PRO A 553 7.95 -18.39 -5.64
N VAL A 554 7.62 -18.05 -6.89
CA VAL A 554 8.55 -17.41 -7.83
C VAL A 554 8.86 -15.98 -7.38
N ILE A 555 7.84 -15.22 -6.99
CA ILE A 555 8.00 -13.85 -6.45
C ILE A 555 8.88 -13.89 -5.19
N SER A 556 8.63 -14.84 -4.28
CA SER A 556 9.45 -15.01 -3.08
C SER A 556 10.92 -15.24 -3.45
N LYS A 557 11.18 -16.23 -4.29
CA LYS A 557 12.55 -16.62 -4.68
C LYS A 557 13.30 -15.52 -5.43
N ILE A 558 12.62 -14.78 -6.30
CA ILE A 558 13.25 -13.79 -7.19
C ILE A 558 13.41 -12.42 -6.54
N LEU A 559 12.45 -12.02 -5.70
CA LEU A 559 12.39 -10.65 -5.17
C LEU A 559 12.50 -10.59 -3.65
N ILE A 560 11.78 -11.45 -2.90
CA ILE A 560 11.72 -11.31 -1.44
C ILE A 560 12.97 -11.90 -0.78
N GLU A 561 13.37 -13.10 -1.15
CA GLU A 561 14.56 -13.77 -0.58
C GLU A 561 15.86 -12.99 -0.85
N PRO A 562 16.13 -12.45 -2.06
CA PRO A 562 17.30 -11.60 -2.29
C PRO A 562 17.31 -10.31 -1.47
N PHE A 563 16.15 -9.66 -1.31
CA PHE A 563 16.02 -8.50 -0.43
C PHE A 563 16.38 -8.85 1.01
N LEU A 564 15.83 -9.96 1.52
CA LEU A 564 16.05 -10.36 2.91
C LEU A 564 17.48 -10.83 3.15
N SER A 565 18.10 -11.55 2.21
CA SER A 565 19.50 -11.99 2.33
C SER A 565 20.47 -10.83 2.46
N THR A 566 20.19 -9.70 1.81
CA THR A 566 21.02 -8.49 1.88
C THR A 566 21.10 -7.91 3.30
N TYR A 567 19.98 -7.94 4.05
CA TYR A 567 19.91 -7.29 5.36
C TYR A 567 20.01 -8.26 6.55
N TYR A 568 19.72 -9.55 6.35
CA TYR A 568 19.66 -10.54 7.42
C TYR A 568 20.73 -11.64 7.31
N GLY A 569 21.48 -11.67 6.22
CA GLY A 569 22.64 -12.57 6.05
C GLY A 569 22.33 -14.08 6.01
N SER A 570 21.07 -14.47 6.18
CA SER A 570 20.63 -15.86 6.18
C SER A 570 19.49 -16.06 5.18
N ILE A 571 19.49 -17.20 4.50
CA ILE A 571 18.39 -17.63 3.65
C ILE A 571 17.60 -18.69 4.43
N ALA A 572 16.62 -18.31 5.22
CA ALA A 572 15.64 -19.25 5.72
C ALA A 572 14.73 -19.63 4.55
N ARG A 573 14.85 -20.81 4.04
CA ARG A 573 13.94 -21.35 3.02
C ARG A 573 12.65 -21.76 3.69
N LEU A 574 11.52 -21.49 3.05
CA LEU A 574 10.25 -22.13 3.42
C LEU A 574 10.48 -23.64 3.51
N SER A 575 10.06 -24.27 4.61
CA SER A 575 10.15 -25.71 4.73
C SER A 575 9.36 -26.37 3.59
N GLN A 576 9.84 -27.51 3.10
CA GLN A 576 9.15 -28.25 2.04
C GLN A 576 7.71 -28.59 2.45
N ASP A 577 7.47 -28.83 3.74
CA ASP A 577 6.14 -29.12 4.28
C ASP A 577 5.19 -27.92 4.15
N ASN A 578 5.68 -26.71 4.39
CA ASN A 578 4.88 -25.50 4.18
C ASN A 578 4.52 -25.30 2.71
N ILE A 579 5.47 -25.53 1.79
CA ILE A 579 5.21 -25.46 0.35
C ILE A 579 4.18 -26.54 -0.04
N LEU A 580 4.27 -27.74 0.51
CA LEU A 580 3.33 -28.83 0.24
C LEU A 580 1.91 -28.48 0.72
N ILE A 581 1.76 -27.98 1.96
CA ILE A 581 0.48 -27.55 2.51
C ILE A 581 -0.13 -26.44 1.63
N MET A 582 0.70 -25.49 1.20
CA MET A 582 0.27 -24.40 0.33
C MET A 582 -0.16 -24.90 -1.06
N MET A 583 0.56 -25.87 -1.63
CA MET A 583 0.19 -26.51 -2.90
C MET A 583 -1.11 -27.32 -2.77
N MET A 584 -1.33 -28.01 -1.67
CA MET A 584 -2.59 -28.70 -1.39
C MET A 584 -3.76 -27.70 -1.26
N MET A 585 -3.54 -26.55 -0.61
CA MET A 585 -4.54 -25.49 -0.55
C MET A 585 -4.84 -24.89 -1.93
N LEU A 586 -3.82 -24.71 -2.78
CA LEU A 586 -3.98 -24.28 -4.17
C LEU A 586 -4.81 -25.28 -4.99
N PHE A 587 -4.61 -26.58 -4.78
CA PHE A 587 -5.39 -27.62 -5.44
C PHE A 587 -6.89 -27.53 -5.11
N LEU A 588 -7.24 -27.14 -3.88
CA LEU A 588 -8.63 -26.92 -3.49
C LEU A 588 -9.32 -25.78 -4.27
N ILE A 589 -8.56 -24.72 -4.69
CA ILE A 589 -9.14 -23.68 -5.57
C ILE A 589 -9.55 -24.25 -6.93
N VAL A 590 -8.75 -25.14 -7.49
CA VAL A 590 -9.02 -25.69 -8.82
C VAL A 590 -10.28 -26.54 -8.80
N ILE A 591 -10.57 -27.20 -7.69
CA ILE A 591 -11.78 -28.01 -7.51
C ILE A 591 -13.07 -27.15 -7.55
N LEU A 592 -13.04 -25.93 -6.98
CA LEU A 592 -14.22 -25.06 -6.94
C LEU A 592 -14.71 -24.66 -8.35
N PRO A 593 -13.90 -24.07 -9.25
CA PRO A 593 -14.35 -23.81 -10.62
C PRO A 593 -14.59 -25.09 -11.44
N LEU A 594 -13.88 -26.19 -11.13
CA LEU A 594 -14.16 -27.48 -11.77
C LEU A 594 -15.58 -27.98 -11.45
N SER A 595 -16.07 -27.72 -10.24
CA SER A 595 -17.44 -28.03 -9.84
C SER A 595 -18.48 -27.24 -10.66
N ILE A 596 -18.14 -26.02 -11.11
CA ILE A 596 -18.99 -25.19 -11.96
C ILE A 596 -19.00 -25.71 -13.41
N LEU A 597 -17.89 -26.32 -13.87
CA LEU A 597 -17.77 -26.91 -15.21
C LEU A 597 -18.46 -28.28 -15.34
N LEU A 598 -18.78 -28.95 -14.23
CA LEU A 598 -19.54 -30.16 -14.24
C LEU A 598 -20.96 -29.85 -14.75
N PRO A 599 -21.51 -30.67 -15.69
CA PRO A 599 -22.84 -30.41 -16.25
C PRO A 599 -23.86 -30.42 -15.13
N HIS A 600 -24.29 -29.23 -14.72
CA HIS A 600 -25.41 -29.07 -13.82
C HIS A 600 -26.66 -29.52 -14.60
N ARG A 601 -27.18 -30.71 -14.31
CA ARG A 601 -28.58 -30.97 -14.62
C ARG A 601 -29.36 -29.81 -14.03
N ARG A 602 -30.28 -29.22 -14.79
CA ARG A 602 -31.20 -28.16 -14.31
C ARG A 602 -31.94 -28.69 -13.08
N ASN A 603 -31.26 -28.65 -11.94
CA ASN A 603 -31.83 -29.00 -10.67
C ASN A 603 -32.87 -27.92 -10.35
N ARG A 604 -34.02 -28.36 -9.88
CA ARG A 604 -35.08 -27.49 -9.40
C ARG A 604 -34.49 -26.49 -8.41
N GLN A 605 -34.46 -25.22 -8.78
CA GLN A 605 -34.09 -24.18 -7.85
C GLN A 605 -35.14 -24.14 -6.75
N LEU A 606 -34.76 -24.52 -5.56
CA LEU A 606 -35.59 -24.39 -4.37
C LEU A 606 -35.23 -23.08 -3.69
N PRO A 607 -36.21 -22.32 -3.17
CA PRO A 607 -35.93 -21.16 -2.35
C PRO A 607 -35.11 -21.60 -1.12
N PRO A 608 -34.25 -20.73 -0.58
CA PRO A 608 -33.46 -21.06 0.60
C PRO A 608 -34.36 -21.46 1.76
N TYR A 609 -33.98 -22.51 2.48
CA TYR A 609 -34.70 -22.94 3.67
C TYR A 609 -34.59 -21.87 4.75
N MET A 610 -35.68 -21.20 5.05
CA MET A 610 -35.74 -20.08 5.99
C MET A 610 -36.21 -20.49 7.39
N GLY A 611 -36.24 -21.78 7.70
CA GLY A 611 -36.68 -22.27 9.02
C GLY A 611 -38.12 -21.91 9.40
N GLY A 612 -39.00 -21.75 8.41
CA GLY A 612 -40.39 -21.29 8.61
C GLY A 612 -40.57 -19.78 8.70
N VAL A 613 -39.48 -19.02 8.53
CA VAL A 613 -39.54 -17.55 8.49
C VAL A 613 -40.07 -17.11 7.13
N VAL A 614 -41.21 -16.46 7.11
CA VAL A 614 -41.78 -15.79 5.94
C VAL A 614 -41.15 -14.39 5.92
N THR A 615 -40.32 -14.12 4.92
CA THR A 615 -39.80 -12.75 4.67
C THR A 615 -40.87 -11.92 3.99
N SER A 616 -41.96 -11.65 4.71
CA SER A 616 -42.88 -10.61 4.32
C SER A 616 -42.37 -9.27 4.85
N SER A 617 -42.78 -8.18 4.25
CA SER A 617 -42.41 -6.81 4.63
C SER A 617 -42.77 -6.45 6.08
N ASP A 618 -43.52 -7.28 6.79
CA ASP A 618 -44.01 -7.09 8.15
C ASP A 618 -43.14 -7.74 9.25
N MET A 619 -42.04 -8.40 8.89
CA MET A 619 -41.11 -9.09 9.81
C MET A 619 -41.82 -10.03 10.82
N HIS A 620 -42.88 -10.68 10.44
CA HIS A 620 -43.60 -11.64 11.27
C HIS A 620 -43.55 -13.03 10.63
N PHE A 621 -43.49 -14.06 11.46
CA PHE A 621 -43.68 -15.45 11.03
C PHE A 621 -44.80 -16.10 11.82
N THR A 622 -45.44 -17.09 11.22
CA THR A 622 -46.44 -17.90 11.91
C THR A 622 -45.71 -19.00 12.69
N ASN A 623 -45.84 -18.98 14.00
CA ASN A 623 -45.24 -20.00 14.88
C ASN A 623 -45.97 -21.33 14.79
N ALA A 624 -45.46 -22.40 15.41
CA ALA A 624 -46.05 -23.74 15.38
C ALA A 624 -47.48 -23.84 15.95
N LEU A 625 -47.92 -22.83 16.69
CA LEU A 625 -49.26 -22.72 17.26
C LEU A 625 -50.19 -21.84 16.45
N GLY A 626 -49.80 -21.40 15.25
CA GLY A 626 -50.58 -20.55 14.37
C GLY A 626 -50.59 -19.07 14.76
N GLY A 627 -49.88 -18.66 15.81
CA GLY A 627 -49.75 -17.27 16.23
C GLY A 627 -48.71 -16.51 15.42
N ARG A 628 -48.94 -15.19 15.17
CA ARG A 628 -47.96 -14.29 14.56
C ARG A 628 -46.92 -13.88 15.59
N THR A 629 -45.66 -14.20 15.32
CA THR A 629 -44.52 -13.82 16.17
C THR A 629 -43.59 -12.91 15.39
N SER A 630 -43.17 -11.78 15.95
CA SER A 630 -42.20 -10.89 15.33
C SER A 630 -40.83 -11.53 15.32
N VAL A 631 -40.15 -11.48 14.17
CA VAL A 631 -38.74 -11.84 14.07
C VAL A 631 -37.92 -10.62 14.43
N THR A 632 -37.24 -10.66 15.54
CA THR A 632 -36.19 -9.70 15.86
C THR A 632 -34.87 -10.31 15.38
N LEU A 633 -34.39 -9.90 14.20
CA LEU A 633 -33.00 -10.13 13.80
C LEU A 633 -32.12 -9.21 14.67
N GLY A 634 -32.04 -9.53 15.96
CA GLY A 634 -31.31 -8.73 16.91
C GLY A 634 -29.83 -8.83 16.68
N ASN A 635 -29.17 -7.66 16.59
CA ASN A 635 -27.73 -7.50 16.69
C ASN A 635 -26.88 -8.28 15.67
N TYR A 636 -27.35 -8.41 14.42
CA TYR A 636 -26.59 -9.04 13.32
C TYR A 636 -25.21 -8.41 13.10
N TYR A 637 -25.09 -7.10 13.33
CA TYR A 637 -23.84 -6.33 13.25
C TYR A 637 -23.06 -6.29 14.56
N LEU A 638 -23.58 -6.85 15.63
CA LEU A 638 -22.95 -6.94 16.93
C LEU A 638 -22.49 -5.56 17.49
N ASP A 639 -23.24 -4.50 17.22
CA ASP A 639 -22.88 -3.12 17.60
C ASP A 639 -22.67 -2.95 19.10
N GLY A 640 -23.39 -3.69 19.94
CA GLY A 640 -23.23 -3.68 21.40
C GLY A 640 -21.83 -4.11 21.84
N TRP A 641 -21.17 -4.98 21.06
CA TRP A 641 -19.84 -5.56 21.36
C TRP A 641 -18.73 -4.88 20.55
N PHE A 642 -18.94 -4.70 19.24
CA PHE A 642 -17.94 -4.22 18.28
C PHE A 642 -18.24 -2.83 17.74
N GLY A 643 -19.14 -2.07 18.40
CA GLY A 643 -19.48 -0.70 18.00
C GLY A 643 -18.32 0.27 18.20
N GLU A 644 -18.27 1.31 17.32
CA GLU A 644 -17.20 2.30 17.30
C GLU A 644 -17.07 3.09 18.62
N ALA A 645 -18.17 3.39 19.29
CA ALA A 645 -18.18 4.29 20.44
C ALA A 645 -17.29 3.81 21.61
N LYS A 646 -17.24 2.51 21.85
CA LYS A 646 -16.45 1.92 22.96
C LYS A 646 -15.12 1.35 22.49
N LEU A 647 -15.17 0.50 21.47
CA LEU A 647 -14.00 -0.30 21.06
C LEU A 647 -12.93 0.56 20.41
N LYS A 648 -13.32 1.56 19.60
CA LYS A 648 -12.39 2.49 18.97
C LYS A 648 -11.62 3.30 20.01
N MET A 649 -12.32 3.81 21.04
CA MET A 649 -11.68 4.59 22.11
C MET A 649 -10.69 3.73 22.90
N ALA A 650 -11.06 2.49 23.25
CA ALA A 650 -10.15 1.56 23.93
C ALA A 650 -8.88 1.33 23.09
N GLY A 651 -9.02 1.07 21.78
CA GLY A 651 -7.89 0.90 20.87
C GLY A 651 -7.00 2.13 20.78
N VAL A 652 -7.59 3.33 20.73
CA VAL A 652 -6.86 4.62 20.70
C VAL A 652 -6.02 4.79 21.97
N TYR A 653 -6.59 4.58 23.16
CA TYR A 653 -5.85 4.72 24.41
C TYR A 653 -4.72 3.70 24.55
N VAL A 654 -5.00 2.42 24.29
CA VAL A 654 -4.01 1.36 24.40
C VAL A 654 -2.86 1.57 23.41
N CYS A 655 -3.15 1.86 22.15
CA CYS A 655 -2.10 2.16 21.17
C CYS A 655 -1.33 3.44 21.51
N GLY A 656 -1.99 4.47 22.08
CA GLY A 656 -1.33 5.67 22.57
C GLY A 656 -0.28 5.38 23.64
N VAL A 657 -0.61 4.50 24.59
CA VAL A 657 0.34 4.06 25.63
C VAL A 657 1.54 3.33 25.00
N PHE A 658 1.33 2.43 24.04
CA PHE A 658 2.44 1.72 23.40
C PHE A 658 3.29 2.63 22.47
N ILE A 659 2.70 3.64 21.84
CA ILE A 659 3.48 4.65 21.11
C ILE A 659 4.35 5.47 22.07
N ALA A 660 3.79 5.90 23.21
CA ALA A 660 4.57 6.56 24.24
C ALA A 660 5.71 5.66 24.75
N ALA A 661 5.42 4.39 25.00
CA ALA A 661 6.44 3.40 25.40
C ALA A 661 7.51 3.23 24.30
N MET A 662 7.14 3.17 23.04
CA MET A 662 8.07 3.10 21.90
C MET A 662 9.05 4.27 21.90
N LEU A 663 8.55 5.50 22.05
CA LEU A 663 9.39 6.71 22.05
C LEU A 663 10.25 6.79 23.31
N VAL A 664 9.72 6.46 24.49
CA VAL A 664 10.44 6.47 25.75
C VAL A 664 11.57 5.42 25.74
N THR A 665 11.27 4.17 25.32
CA THR A 665 12.30 3.12 25.27
C THR A 665 13.40 3.44 24.27
N ALA A 666 13.09 4.14 23.18
CA ALA A 666 14.09 4.61 22.23
C ALA A 666 15.07 5.62 22.87
N LEU A 667 14.57 6.54 23.72
CA LEU A 667 15.39 7.52 24.44
C LEU A 667 16.37 6.87 25.42
N PHE A 668 16.00 5.74 26.03
CA PHE A 668 16.86 4.97 26.94
C PHE A 668 17.73 3.91 26.25
N GLY A 669 17.89 4.00 24.93
CA GLY A 669 18.78 3.14 24.16
C GLY A 669 18.23 1.74 23.85
N GLY A 670 16.93 1.50 24.11
CA GLY A 670 16.24 0.25 23.85
C GLY A 670 16.93 -0.92 24.55
N MET A 671 16.43 -1.36 25.72
CA MET A 671 16.93 -2.60 26.32
C MET A 671 16.76 -3.74 25.34
N ALA A 672 17.79 -4.60 25.18
CA ALA A 672 17.67 -5.82 24.40
C ALA A 672 16.60 -6.72 25.06
N LEU A 673 15.70 -7.26 24.23
CA LEU A 673 14.68 -8.22 24.66
C LEU A 673 15.24 -9.64 24.59
#